data_f1ababf5e856185ab74421667b02c458
#
_entry.id   f1ababf5e856185ab74421667b02c458
#
_cell.length_a   1.000
_cell.length_b   1.000
_cell.length_c   1.000
_cell.angle_alpha   90.00
_cell.angle_beta   90.00
_cell.angle_gamma   90.00
#
_symmetry.space_group_name_H-M   'P 1'
#
loop_
_entity.id
_entity.type
_entity.pdbx_description
1 polymer ?
#
loop_
_entity_poly.entity_id
_entity_poly.type
_entity_poly.pdbx_seq_one_letter_code
_entity_poly.pdbx_strand_id
1 'polypeptide(L)'
;MNMAAPISRDPAAQAVQALVARLAGVIDPKRLYTDALMTYAYSGDASSYRLIPKLVALVDTEQQVAEVIKASRDAGLPLTFRAAGTSLSGQAVTDGVLAVLGDGWRKIEVLDNGDRVTLGPAIIVAHANAVLKPYDRKLGPDPASQATCKIGGVVSNNSSGMCCGVAHNTYHTMERLRVMLTDGTVLDSGDPASRAAFAQKRPDLIEGLAALHREVAADPELVALIRRKYKIKNTVGYSLNALVDYHDPIDILTHLIVGSEGTLGFVSEVTYRTIPEHRFKSTALVPFPDPHSCARAITELSNGGVQVTTGVTAAEYIERRALQTVIHLPAMAPLVPYLTDDSPAVLIDVTAPDAALLEAEVAKAVAILARNGATAIDFSTDMERSHALWDIRKGFFASGGAARPKGTSMLTEDVAAPIHRLADFVIDMRKLLDRHGYEDAIIFGHALAGNLHFQMSDDFSKPDAAHKFDVFSRELSELVSVRYQGSLKAEHGTGRAIAPFVEAEWGTTAYRLMGRIKTLFDPEGLLNPGVLINADDKVHIKNLKTMPLADPLVDMCIECGFCEPACPSHHLTLTPRQRIALTRERARLRDTGEDPARLAELDRDFKYAGMDTCAACNLCSLRCPVGIETGTMILGERARRRSPRARAVAGLAARGLGGVETGMTLALGAAGLSRKVLGEGTTDALARTARKVSGNRVPRVTKALAAGPGAPHKAQAGPAPLGKIVYFPSCATRMFGAPQTGYDLLSTPDAMVALLARVGFEPVVPEHLNGACCGQPFLSKGFPAQAAKVGGELVGALSRLSEGGRYAALTDASTCAKHLKDVPSDTPVADSVEFLVREVLPRLTITRKLPVVAVHHNCSAQRLKEQPLTEAIAKASAERVAVLTSVTCCGYAGDKGLFVPELNAHATRFAKADIPADCRLGVSTVSTCASGLTEHAGIPFVSLASLLELVSRPL
;
A
#
# COMPACT_ATOMS: atom_id res chain seq x y z
N MET A 1 24.29 26.33 -7.99
CA MET A 1 25.69 26.01 -8.20
C MET A 1 25.96 24.68 -7.57
N ASN A 2 26.05 23.63 -8.38
CA ASN A 2 26.52 22.33 -7.93
C ASN A 2 28.03 22.43 -7.77
N MET A 3 28.51 22.56 -6.55
CA MET A 3 29.92 22.29 -6.28
C MET A 3 30.10 20.77 -6.51
N ALA A 4 30.94 20.39 -7.47
CA ALA A 4 31.35 19.03 -7.66
C ALA A 4 31.90 18.51 -6.32
N ALA A 5 31.31 17.42 -5.80
CA ALA A 5 31.84 16.80 -4.60
C ALA A 5 33.31 16.41 -4.84
N PRO A 6 34.20 16.54 -3.85
CA PRO A 6 35.57 16.14 -4.00
C PRO A 6 35.65 14.65 -4.40
N ILE A 7 36.49 14.36 -5.41
CA ILE A 7 36.72 12.99 -5.88
C ILE A 7 37.26 12.19 -4.70
N SER A 8 36.44 11.22 -4.23
CA SER A 8 36.86 10.30 -3.16
C SER A 8 38.10 9.52 -3.61
N ARG A 9 39.04 9.26 -2.68
CA ARG A 9 40.17 8.38 -2.93
C ARG A 9 39.78 6.88 -2.76
N ASP A 10 38.61 6.61 -2.27
CA ASP A 10 38.07 5.24 -2.15
C ASP A 10 37.67 4.69 -3.53
N PRO A 11 38.24 3.59 -4.02
CA PRO A 11 37.91 2.99 -5.30
C PRO A 11 36.43 2.65 -5.44
N ALA A 12 35.77 2.19 -4.37
CA ALA A 12 34.36 1.85 -4.37
C ALA A 12 33.48 3.09 -4.57
N ALA A 13 33.84 4.22 -3.92
CA ALA A 13 33.14 5.48 -4.09
C ALA A 13 33.34 6.05 -5.50
N GLN A 14 34.54 5.88 -6.08
CA GLN A 14 34.82 6.28 -7.47
C GLN A 14 33.98 5.48 -8.49
N ALA A 15 33.87 4.17 -8.29
CA ALA A 15 33.03 3.30 -9.13
C ALA A 15 31.56 3.75 -9.10
N VAL A 16 31.02 4.08 -7.93
CA VAL A 16 29.65 4.62 -7.79
C VAL A 16 29.51 5.98 -8.45
N GLN A 17 30.48 6.89 -8.34
CA GLN A 17 30.43 8.19 -9.01
C GLN A 17 30.42 8.05 -10.54
N ALA A 18 31.27 7.17 -11.08
CA ALA A 18 31.31 6.87 -12.52
C ALA A 18 29.99 6.27 -13.00
N LEU A 19 29.43 5.33 -12.22
CA LEU A 19 28.12 4.73 -12.48
C LEU A 19 27.01 5.80 -12.54
N VAL A 20 26.92 6.67 -11.56
CA VAL A 20 25.93 7.78 -11.50
C VAL A 20 26.11 8.73 -12.69
N ALA A 21 27.35 9.12 -13.00
CA ALA A 21 27.62 10.03 -14.14
C ALA A 21 27.12 9.44 -15.47
N ARG A 22 27.31 8.14 -15.67
CA ARG A 22 26.81 7.43 -16.84
C ARG A 22 25.29 7.36 -16.89
N LEU A 23 24.66 6.95 -15.78
CA LEU A 23 23.22 6.82 -15.68
C LEU A 23 22.47 8.14 -15.79
N ALA A 24 23.09 9.27 -15.41
CA ALA A 24 22.52 10.60 -15.55
C ALA A 24 22.22 11.00 -17.02
N GLY A 25 22.76 10.29 -18.00
CA GLY A 25 22.42 10.45 -19.42
C GLY A 25 21.06 9.86 -19.83
N VAL A 26 20.51 8.95 -19.03
CA VAL A 26 19.24 8.23 -19.34
C VAL A 26 18.22 8.27 -18.22
N ILE A 27 18.64 8.56 -16.97
CA ILE A 27 17.80 8.68 -15.79
C ILE A 27 17.98 10.10 -15.22
N ASP A 28 16.87 10.77 -14.89
CA ASP A 28 16.94 12.06 -14.22
C ASP A 28 17.83 11.96 -12.96
N PRO A 29 18.86 12.80 -12.79
CA PRO A 29 19.74 12.75 -11.62
C PRO A 29 19.01 12.82 -10.27
N LYS A 30 17.83 13.42 -10.22
CA LYS A 30 16.98 13.44 -9.02
C LYS A 30 16.39 12.07 -8.66
N ARG A 31 16.57 11.08 -9.50
CA ARG A 31 16.09 9.69 -9.34
C ARG A 31 17.24 8.70 -9.13
N LEU A 32 18.46 9.21 -8.96
CA LEU A 32 19.67 8.48 -8.63
C LEU A 32 20.13 8.91 -7.23
N TYR A 33 20.00 8.04 -6.25
CA TYR A 33 20.26 8.37 -4.85
C TYR A 33 21.50 7.66 -4.33
N THR A 34 22.47 8.44 -3.87
CA THR A 34 23.69 7.95 -3.20
C THR A 34 23.88 8.59 -1.83
N ASP A 35 23.00 9.52 -1.45
CA ASP A 35 23.03 10.17 -0.15
C ASP A 35 22.61 9.24 0.99
N ALA A 36 23.12 9.51 2.20
CA ALA A 36 22.90 8.66 3.36
C ALA A 36 21.43 8.50 3.76
N LEU A 37 20.58 9.54 3.52
CA LEU A 37 19.17 9.50 3.84
C LEU A 37 18.42 8.52 2.94
N MET A 38 18.57 8.65 1.62
CA MET A 38 17.81 7.87 0.66
C MET A 38 18.31 6.42 0.58
N THR A 39 19.63 6.19 0.64
CA THR A 39 20.18 4.83 0.66
C THR A 39 19.71 4.07 1.90
N TYR A 40 19.68 4.71 3.08
CA TYR A 40 19.10 4.10 4.27
C TYR A 40 17.58 3.90 4.16
N ALA A 41 16.85 4.84 3.58
CA ALA A 41 15.41 4.73 3.36
C ALA A 41 15.02 3.48 2.53
N TYR A 42 15.88 3.09 1.60
CA TYR A 42 15.69 1.91 0.76
C TYR A 42 16.42 0.65 1.24
N SER A 43 17.09 0.70 2.39
CA SER A 43 17.90 -0.42 2.90
C SER A 43 17.11 -1.61 3.42
N GLY A 44 15.81 -1.46 3.69
CA GLY A 44 14.93 -2.52 4.20
C GLY A 44 13.75 -2.81 3.26
N ASP A 45 13.25 -4.02 3.34
CA ASP A 45 11.97 -4.49 2.81
C ASP A 45 11.08 -4.97 3.97
N ALA A 46 10.09 -5.83 3.73
CA ALA A 46 9.26 -6.38 4.81
C ALA A 46 9.94 -7.52 5.58
N SER A 47 11.09 -8.02 5.12
CA SER A 47 11.85 -9.07 5.80
C SER A 47 12.58 -8.57 7.04
N SER A 48 13.21 -9.49 7.75
CA SER A 48 14.09 -9.21 8.88
C SER A 48 15.50 -8.74 8.49
N TYR A 49 15.76 -8.44 7.21
CA TYR A 49 17.08 -8.07 6.71
C TYR A 49 17.20 -6.58 6.39
N ARG A 50 18.42 -6.03 6.59
CA ARG A 50 18.77 -4.66 6.21
C ARG A 50 20.15 -4.63 5.54
N LEU A 51 20.20 -4.25 4.27
CA LEU A 51 21.42 -3.99 3.51
C LEU A 51 21.32 -2.59 2.89
N ILE A 52 22.35 -1.76 3.08
CA ILE A 52 22.35 -0.38 2.60
C ILE A 52 22.90 -0.35 1.17
N PRO A 53 22.07 -0.01 0.15
CA PRO A 53 22.54 0.07 -1.23
C PRO A 53 23.54 1.21 -1.42
N LYS A 54 24.50 1.03 -2.31
CA LYS A 54 25.43 2.08 -2.73
C LYS A 54 24.79 3.07 -3.67
N LEU A 55 23.83 2.61 -4.49
CA LEU A 55 23.01 3.41 -5.38
C LEU A 55 21.58 2.89 -5.39
N VAL A 56 20.63 3.81 -5.31
CA VAL A 56 19.22 3.52 -5.62
C VAL A 56 18.85 4.26 -6.91
N ALA A 57 18.39 3.53 -7.93
CA ALA A 57 17.95 4.07 -9.21
C ALA A 57 16.46 3.81 -9.43
N LEU A 58 15.66 4.85 -9.62
CA LEU A 58 14.26 4.70 -10.01
C LEU A 58 14.18 4.57 -11.54
N VAL A 59 13.72 3.44 -12.05
CA VAL A 59 13.68 3.10 -13.47
C VAL A 59 12.25 3.03 -13.99
N ASP A 60 11.99 3.60 -15.19
CA ASP A 60 10.66 3.69 -15.81
C ASP A 60 10.54 2.98 -17.15
N THR A 61 11.66 2.63 -17.79
CA THR A 61 11.68 2.07 -19.14
C THR A 61 12.69 0.94 -19.28
N GLU A 62 12.48 0.05 -20.27
CA GLU A 62 13.43 -1.00 -20.61
C GLU A 62 14.82 -0.44 -20.95
N GLN A 63 14.90 0.70 -21.62
CA GLN A 63 16.17 1.36 -21.93
C GLN A 63 16.94 1.74 -20.66
N GLN A 64 16.24 2.28 -19.65
CA GLN A 64 16.87 2.61 -18.37
C GLN A 64 17.35 1.36 -17.65
N VAL A 65 16.55 0.27 -17.68
CA VAL A 65 16.95 -1.02 -17.08
C VAL A 65 18.18 -1.59 -17.76
N ALA A 66 18.22 -1.59 -19.11
CA ALA A 66 19.37 -2.05 -19.88
C ALA A 66 20.66 -1.29 -19.52
N GLU A 67 20.56 0.06 -19.39
CA GLU A 67 21.72 0.86 -18.99
C GLU A 67 22.13 0.64 -17.54
N VAL A 68 21.18 0.41 -16.63
CA VAL A 68 21.50 0.05 -15.23
C VAL A 68 22.21 -1.30 -15.16
N ILE A 69 21.74 -2.31 -15.89
CA ILE A 69 22.40 -3.62 -15.99
C ILE A 69 23.84 -3.45 -16.49
N LYS A 70 24.01 -2.80 -17.63
CA LYS A 70 25.31 -2.60 -18.26
C LYS A 70 26.26 -1.80 -17.38
N ALA A 71 25.78 -0.69 -16.80
CA ALA A 71 26.59 0.16 -15.93
C ALA A 71 26.97 -0.53 -14.62
N SER A 72 26.08 -1.33 -14.03
CA SER A 72 26.38 -2.13 -12.83
C SER A 72 27.42 -3.19 -13.10
N ARG A 73 27.34 -3.87 -14.24
CA ARG A 73 28.36 -4.84 -14.70
C ARG A 73 29.71 -4.19 -14.85
N ASP A 74 29.79 -3.10 -15.62
CA ASP A 74 31.05 -2.39 -15.88
C ASP A 74 31.69 -1.82 -14.61
N ALA A 75 30.88 -1.54 -13.59
CA ALA A 75 31.32 -1.09 -12.26
C ALA A 75 31.64 -2.25 -11.29
N GLY A 76 31.38 -3.50 -11.67
CA GLY A 76 31.55 -4.67 -10.79
C GLY A 76 30.63 -4.64 -9.55
N LEU A 77 29.46 -3.99 -9.65
CA LEU A 77 28.52 -3.86 -8.54
C LEU A 77 27.28 -4.76 -8.74
N PRO A 78 26.91 -5.55 -7.72
CA PRO A 78 25.69 -6.34 -7.78
C PRO A 78 24.45 -5.50 -8.03
N LEU A 79 23.49 -6.07 -8.77
CA LEU A 79 22.22 -5.42 -9.11
C LEU A 79 21.02 -6.20 -8.56
N THR A 80 20.15 -5.52 -7.83
CA THR A 80 18.90 -6.08 -7.35
C THR A 80 17.73 -5.24 -7.85
N PHE A 81 16.67 -5.89 -8.37
CA PHE A 81 15.42 -5.22 -8.75
C PHE A 81 14.45 -5.21 -7.59
N ARG A 82 13.71 -4.08 -7.41
CA ARG A 82 12.67 -3.97 -6.40
C ARG A 82 11.36 -3.45 -7.00
N ALA A 83 10.29 -4.20 -6.82
CA ALA A 83 8.94 -3.77 -7.15
C ALA A 83 8.29 -2.99 -5.98
N ALA A 84 7.68 -3.67 -4.99
CA ALA A 84 7.06 -3.03 -3.81
C ALA A 84 7.88 -3.17 -2.51
N GLY A 85 8.84 -4.10 -2.46
CA GLY A 85 9.59 -4.39 -1.23
C GLY A 85 8.71 -4.94 -0.12
N THR A 86 7.76 -5.81 -0.47
CA THR A 86 6.90 -6.56 0.45
C THR A 86 7.43 -7.96 0.74
N SER A 87 8.62 -8.28 0.26
CA SER A 87 9.30 -9.56 0.45
C SER A 87 9.59 -9.85 1.92
N LEU A 88 9.39 -11.10 2.34
CA LEU A 88 9.58 -11.55 3.72
C LEU A 88 10.88 -12.34 3.94
N SER A 89 11.58 -12.72 2.87
CA SER A 89 12.80 -13.56 2.92
C SER A 89 14.10 -12.82 2.51
N GLY A 90 14.06 -11.48 2.35
CA GLY A 90 15.25 -10.67 2.06
C GLY A 90 15.73 -10.71 0.61
N GLN A 91 14.86 -11.01 -0.35
CA GLN A 91 15.20 -11.01 -1.78
C GLN A 91 15.23 -9.62 -2.42
N ALA A 92 14.66 -8.59 -1.76
CA ALA A 92 14.57 -7.25 -2.32
C ALA A 92 15.50 -6.22 -1.63
N VAL A 93 16.58 -6.67 -1.01
CA VAL A 93 17.60 -5.83 -0.35
C VAL A 93 19.00 -6.14 -0.89
N THR A 94 19.86 -5.14 -0.95
CA THR A 94 21.22 -5.26 -1.49
C THR A 94 22.16 -4.22 -0.88
N ASP A 95 23.44 -4.49 -0.89
CA ASP A 95 24.52 -3.54 -0.63
C ASP A 95 25.20 -3.02 -1.92
N GLY A 96 24.68 -3.43 -3.09
CA GLY A 96 25.08 -2.98 -4.41
C GLY A 96 24.20 -1.88 -4.99
N VAL A 97 23.72 -2.08 -6.23
CA VAL A 97 22.77 -1.22 -6.93
C VAL A 97 21.35 -1.73 -6.73
N LEU A 98 20.44 -0.88 -6.27
CA LEU A 98 19.03 -1.18 -6.14
C LEU A 98 18.23 -0.46 -7.24
N ALA A 99 17.75 -1.20 -8.23
CA ALA A 99 16.86 -0.68 -9.28
C ALA A 99 15.41 -0.82 -8.83
N VAL A 100 14.75 0.31 -8.56
CA VAL A 100 13.37 0.36 -8.06
C VAL A 100 12.43 0.73 -9.21
N LEU A 101 11.35 -0.02 -9.37
CA LEU A 101 10.33 0.26 -10.39
C LEU A 101 9.61 1.57 -10.10
N GLY A 102 9.76 2.51 -11.02
CA GLY A 102 9.06 3.79 -11.00
C GLY A 102 7.65 3.69 -11.60
N ASP A 103 7.13 4.84 -12.05
CA ASP A 103 5.75 4.98 -12.49
C ASP A 103 5.50 4.60 -13.97
N GLY A 104 6.56 4.38 -14.75
CA GLY A 104 6.45 4.08 -16.19
C GLY A 104 5.88 2.69 -16.53
N TRP A 105 5.83 1.80 -15.54
CA TRP A 105 5.45 0.38 -15.72
C TRP A 105 3.99 0.09 -15.36
N ARG A 106 3.06 0.97 -15.74
CA ARG A 106 1.66 0.91 -15.29
C ARG A 106 0.68 0.43 -16.38
N LYS A 107 1.14 -0.33 -17.37
CA LYS A 107 0.27 -0.89 -18.40
C LYS A 107 -0.75 -1.86 -17.78
N ILE A 108 -2.01 -1.72 -18.14
CA ILE A 108 -3.09 -2.71 -17.96
C ILE A 108 -3.84 -2.80 -19.26
N GLU A 109 -3.96 -3.99 -19.82
CA GLU A 109 -4.68 -4.24 -21.06
C GLU A 109 -5.51 -5.51 -20.90
N VAL A 110 -6.84 -5.35 -20.88
CA VAL A 110 -7.77 -6.48 -20.75
C VAL A 110 -8.02 -7.03 -22.16
N LEU A 111 -7.89 -8.32 -22.32
CA LEU A 111 -8.04 -9.06 -23.56
C LEU A 111 -9.17 -10.07 -23.45
N ASP A 112 -9.77 -10.44 -24.60
CA ASP A 112 -10.75 -11.52 -24.71
C ASP A 112 -11.87 -11.44 -23.68
N ASN A 113 -12.46 -10.26 -23.55
CA ASN A 113 -13.56 -10.01 -22.60
C ASN A 113 -13.23 -10.42 -21.14
N GLY A 114 -11.99 -10.20 -20.74
CA GLY A 114 -11.54 -10.46 -19.37
C GLY A 114 -10.86 -11.82 -19.15
N ASP A 115 -10.88 -12.73 -20.11
CA ASP A 115 -10.23 -14.04 -19.98
C ASP A 115 -8.71 -13.93 -19.88
N ARG A 116 -8.15 -12.86 -20.44
CA ARG A 116 -6.71 -12.55 -20.33
C ARG A 116 -6.48 -11.10 -19.97
N VAL A 117 -5.34 -10.83 -19.34
CA VAL A 117 -4.90 -9.48 -19.01
C VAL A 117 -3.40 -9.35 -19.13
N THR A 118 -2.94 -8.31 -19.81
CA THR A 118 -1.53 -7.95 -19.89
C THR A 118 -1.20 -6.84 -18.91
N LEU A 119 -0.17 -7.04 -18.09
CA LEU A 119 0.18 -6.18 -16.98
C LEU A 119 1.66 -5.78 -17.02
N GLY A 120 1.92 -4.49 -16.75
CA GLY A 120 3.25 -4.00 -16.43
C GLY A 120 3.65 -4.35 -14.99
N PRO A 121 4.96 -4.46 -14.70
CA PRO A 121 5.46 -4.97 -13.41
C PRO A 121 5.22 -4.05 -12.22
N ALA A 122 4.86 -2.77 -12.42
CA ALA A 122 4.53 -1.86 -11.31
C ALA A 122 3.04 -1.82 -10.95
N ILE A 123 2.18 -2.58 -11.62
CA ILE A 123 0.76 -2.69 -11.30
C ILE A 123 0.59 -3.42 -9.96
N ILE A 124 -0.25 -2.88 -9.09
CA ILE A 124 -0.66 -3.52 -7.83
C ILE A 124 -1.76 -4.55 -8.13
N VAL A 125 -1.68 -5.74 -7.57
CA VAL A 125 -2.64 -6.83 -7.79
C VAL A 125 -4.09 -6.38 -7.59
N ALA A 126 -4.38 -5.66 -6.51
CA ALA A 126 -5.74 -5.15 -6.26
C ALA A 126 -6.23 -4.17 -7.35
N HIS A 127 -5.34 -3.42 -8.00
CA HIS A 127 -5.72 -2.55 -9.13
C HIS A 127 -6.07 -3.39 -10.37
N ALA A 128 -5.31 -4.43 -10.67
CA ALA A 128 -5.62 -5.36 -11.76
C ALA A 128 -6.99 -6.02 -11.52
N ASN A 129 -7.25 -6.53 -10.32
CA ASN A 129 -8.52 -7.13 -9.95
C ASN A 129 -9.70 -6.15 -10.02
N ALA A 130 -9.50 -4.88 -9.65
CA ALA A 130 -10.53 -3.85 -9.79
C ALA A 130 -10.91 -3.60 -11.26
N VAL A 131 -9.94 -3.67 -12.19
CA VAL A 131 -10.18 -3.55 -13.64
C VAL A 131 -10.85 -4.81 -14.21
N LEU A 132 -10.57 -5.99 -13.66
CA LEU A 132 -11.17 -7.26 -14.08
C LEU A 132 -12.58 -7.51 -13.52
N LYS A 133 -12.94 -6.85 -12.41
CA LYS A 133 -14.22 -7.04 -11.73
C LYS A 133 -15.47 -6.86 -12.62
N PRO A 134 -15.55 -5.89 -13.56
CA PRO A 134 -16.69 -5.79 -14.47
C PRO A 134 -16.92 -7.01 -15.38
N TYR A 135 -15.89 -7.84 -15.54
CA TYR A 135 -15.92 -9.08 -16.33
C TYR A 135 -16.20 -10.33 -15.49
N ASP A 136 -16.48 -10.18 -14.18
CA ASP A 136 -16.55 -11.28 -13.21
C ASP A 136 -15.29 -12.16 -13.21
N ARG A 137 -14.13 -11.52 -13.35
CA ARG A 137 -12.81 -12.18 -13.42
C ARG A 137 -11.83 -11.56 -12.43
N LYS A 138 -10.82 -12.35 -12.06
CA LYS A 138 -9.70 -11.91 -11.23
C LYS A 138 -8.41 -12.62 -11.64
N LEU A 139 -7.28 -12.13 -11.12
CA LEU A 139 -5.99 -12.83 -11.22
C LEU A 139 -6.01 -14.12 -10.42
N GLY A 140 -5.31 -15.13 -10.90
CA GLY A 140 -5.10 -16.38 -10.16
C GLY A 140 -4.33 -16.18 -8.86
N PRO A 141 -3.09 -15.63 -8.88
CA PRO A 141 -2.33 -15.37 -7.66
C PRO A 141 -2.99 -14.29 -6.78
N ASP A 142 -3.23 -14.64 -5.51
CA ASP A 142 -3.97 -13.83 -4.53
C ASP A 142 -3.21 -13.64 -3.20
N PRO A 143 -1.94 -13.16 -3.23
CA PRO A 143 -1.15 -13.00 -2.01
C PRO A 143 -1.84 -12.08 -0.99
N ALA A 144 -1.65 -12.33 0.30
CA ALA A 144 -2.22 -11.51 1.38
C ALA A 144 -1.85 -10.02 1.25
N SER A 145 -0.73 -9.71 0.60
CA SER A 145 -0.27 -8.36 0.29
C SER A 145 -0.87 -7.73 -0.98
N GLN A 146 -1.91 -8.31 -1.59
CA GLN A 146 -2.47 -7.87 -2.89
C GLN A 146 -2.80 -6.38 -2.98
N ALA A 147 -3.09 -5.72 -1.84
CA ALA A 147 -3.33 -4.27 -1.79
C ALA A 147 -2.05 -3.42 -1.97
N THR A 148 -0.86 -4.05 -2.01
CA THR A 148 0.44 -3.36 -2.02
C THR A 148 1.45 -4.00 -2.97
N CYS A 149 1.50 -5.33 -3.06
CA CYS A 149 2.46 -6.03 -3.91
C CYS A 149 2.24 -5.70 -5.39
N LYS A 150 3.35 -5.64 -6.12
CA LYS A 150 3.35 -5.30 -7.55
C LYS A 150 3.60 -6.57 -8.38
N ILE A 151 3.04 -6.60 -9.58
CA ILE A 151 3.07 -7.76 -10.50
C ILE A 151 4.50 -8.27 -10.76
N GLY A 152 5.49 -7.39 -10.95
CA GLY A 152 6.88 -7.84 -11.14
C GLY A 152 7.40 -8.66 -9.95
N GLY A 153 7.03 -8.29 -8.72
CA GLY A 153 7.35 -9.08 -7.52
C GLY A 153 6.55 -10.39 -7.46
N VAL A 154 5.28 -10.37 -7.88
CA VAL A 154 4.41 -11.56 -7.90
C VAL A 154 4.96 -12.62 -8.86
N VAL A 155 5.38 -12.21 -10.06
CA VAL A 155 6.04 -13.11 -11.03
C VAL A 155 7.37 -13.64 -10.47
N SER A 156 8.24 -12.72 -10.05
CA SER A 156 9.59 -13.09 -9.60
C SER A 156 9.59 -14.00 -8.37
N ASN A 157 8.55 -13.96 -7.56
CA ASN A 157 8.40 -14.79 -6.36
C ASN A 157 7.51 -16.03 -6.58
N ASN A 158 6.87 -16.17 -7.73
CA ASN A 158 5.78 -17.11 -7.97
C ASN A 158 4.74 -17.07 -6.83
N SER A 159 4.34 -15.84 -6.46
CA SER A 159 3.47 -15.64 -5.30
C SER A 159 2.16 -16.38 -5.49
N SER A 160 1.71 -17.00 -4.42
CA SER A 160 0.38 -17.57 -4.32
C SER A 160 -0.43 -16.85 -3.22
N GLY A 161 -1.38 -17.49 -2.60
CA GLY A 161 -2.18 -16.90 -1.55
C GLY A 161 -3.23 -17.85 -1.01
N MET A 162 -4.32 -17.30 -0.52
CA MET A 162 -5.34 -18.04 0.25
C MET A 162 -6.19 -18.99 -0.59
N CYS A 163 -6.48 -18.61 -1.85
CA CYS A 163 -7.42 -19.34 -2.71
C CYS A 163 -6.76 -19.94 -3.95
N CYS A 164 -5.57 -19.49 -4.36
CA CYS A 164 -5.01 -19.91 -5.64
C CYS A 164 -4.39 -21.33 -5.62
N GLY A 165 -3.95 -21.81 -4.47
CA GLY A 165 -3.25 -23.10 -4.37
C GLY A 165 -2.04 -23.17 -5.31
N VAL A 166 -1.80 -24.35 -5.88
CA VAL A 166 -0.80 -24.55 -6.93
C VAL A 166 -1.40 -24.23 -8.31
N ALA A 167 -2.67 -24.58 -8.55
CA ALA A 167 -3.30 -24.53 -9.87
C ALA A 167 -3.44 -23.11 -10.45
N HIS A 168 -3.55 -22.10 -9.60
CA HIS A 168 -3.82 -20.72 -10.02
C HIS A 168 -2.69 -19.74 -9.68
N ASN A 169 -1.50 -20.21 -9.30
CA ASN A 169 -0.33 -19.37 -9.08
C ASN A 169 0.20 -18.79 -10.42
N THR A 170 1.21 -17.92 -10.35
CA THR A 170 1.79 -17.30 -11.54
C THR A 170 2.30 -18.32 -12.55
N TYR A 171 2.99 -19.38 -12.08
CA TYR A 171 3.55 -20.40 -12.95
C TYR A 171 2.51 -21.06 -13.88
N HIS A 172 1.30 -21.34 -13.37
CA HIS A 172 0.24 -22.01 -14.11
C HIS A 172 -0.71 -21.07 -14.86
N THR A 173 -0.72 -19.77 -14.53
CA THR A 173 -1.64 -18.81 -15.14
C THR A 173 -0.97 -17.83 -16.10
N MET A 174 0.37 -17.76 -16.10
CA MET A 174 1.12 -16.97 -17.05
C MET A 174 1.05 -17.61 -18.45
N GLU A 175 0.71 -16.83 -19.47
CA GLU A 175 0.68 -17.25 -20.88
C GLU A 175 1.77 -16.60 -21.72
N ARG A 176 2.21 -15.38 -21.34
CA ARG A 176 3.24 -14.63 -22.05
C ARG A 176 4.09 -13.87 -21.04
N LEU A 177 5.38 -13.86 -21.29
CA LEU A 177 6.33 -13.08 -20.52
C LEU A 177 7.24 -12.26 -21.43
N ARG A 178 7.42 -10.98 -21.10
CA ARG A 178 8.44 -10.15 -21.70
C ARG A 178 9.55 -9.93 -20.67
N VAL A 179 10.76 -10.38 -21.00
CA VAL A 179 11.90 -10.43 -20.06
C VAL A 179 13.16 -9.89 -20.72
N MET A 180 13.97 -9.16 -19.94
CA MET A 180 15.30 -8.69 -20.32
C MET A 180 16.35 -9.46 -19.55
N LEU A 181 17.34 -10.00 -20.26
CA LEU A 181 18.48 -10.73 -19.70
C LEU A 181 19.63 -9.80 -19.33
N THR A 182 20.65 -10.36 -18.69
CA THR A 182 21.84 -9.61 -18.21
C THR A 182 22.63 -8.93 -19.32
N ASP A 183 22.60 -9.43 -20.54
CA ASP A 183 23.26 -8.83 -21.70
C ASP A 183 22.39 -7.74 -22.40
N GLY A 184 21.19 -7.45 -21.87
CA GLY A 184 20.22 -6.51 -22.44
C GLY A 184 19.36 -7.14 -23.55
N THR A 185 19.48 -8.43 -23.83
CA THR A 185 18.61 -9.12 -24.79
C THR A 185 17.19 -9.20 -24.21
N VAL A 186 16.21 -8.79 -25.01
CA VAL A 186 14.79 -8.87 -24.66
C VAL A 186 14.15 -10.02 -25.40
N LEU A 187 13.37 -10.82 -24.67
CA LEU A 187 12.49 -11.86 -25.20
C LEU A 187 11.04 -11.49 -24.88
N ASP A 188 10.20 -11.53 -25.91
CA ASP A 188 8.75 -11.56 -25.77
C ASP A 188 8.25 -12.95 -26.20
N SER A 189 7.86 -13.75 -25.23
CA SER A 189 7.51 -15.16 -25.48
C SER A 189 6.19 -15.35 -26.23
N GLY A 190 5.34 -14.33 -26.29
CA GLY A 190 4.09 -14.36 -27.05
C GLY A 190 4.23 -13.89 -28.50
N ASP A 191 5.39 -13.36 -28.88
CA ASP A 191 5.67 -12.91 -30.24
C ASP A 191 6.56 -13.91 -30.99
N PRO A 192 6.06 -14.59 -32.05
CA PRO A 192 6.86 -15.54 -32.82
C PRO A 192 8.13 -14.93 -33.42
N ALA A 193 8.09 -13.66 -33.83
CA ALA A 193 9.25 -12.99 -34.41
C ALA A 193 10.31 -12.75 -33.31
N SER A 194 9.91 -12.35 -32.13
CA SER A 194 10.81 -12.21 -30.98
C SER A 194 11.42 -13.54 -30.55
N ARG A 195 10.65 -14.63 -30.52
CA ARG A 195 11.15 -15.99 -30.21
C ARG A 195 12.23 -16.41 -31.22
N ALA A 196 11.99 -16.21 -32.51
CA ALA A 196 12.96 -16.57 -33.58
C ALA A 196 14.23 -15.72 -33.49
N ALA A 197 14.10 -14.40 -33.28
CA ALA A 197 15.24 -13.51 -33.12
C ALA A 197 16.06 -13.83 -31.88
N PHE A 198 15.38 -14.17 -30.77
CA PHE A 198 16.03 -14.58 -29.54
C PHE A 198 16.82 -15.88 -29.70
N ALA A 199 16.24 -16.89 -30.37
CA ALA A 199 16.92 -18.17 -30.62
C ALA A 199 18.20 -18.00 -31.46
N GLN A 200 18.16 -17.06 -32.40
CA GLN A 200 19.37 -16.73 -33.23
C GLN A 200 20.42 -15.96 -32.41
N LYS A 201 19.99 -15.07 -31.50
CA LYS A 201 20.90 -14.21 -30.75
C LYS A 201 21.51 -14.92 -29.53
N ARG A 202 20.77 -15.85 -28.90
CA ARG A 202 21.15 -16.57 -27.70
C ARG A 202 21.07 -18.10 -27.90
N PRO A 203 21.79 -18.66 -28.91
CA PRO A 203 21.84 -20.11 -29.14
C PRO A 203 22.41 -20.85 -27.93
N ASP A 204 23.31 -20.23 -27.15
CA ASP A 204 23.85 -20.74 -25.91
C ASP A 204 22.77 -21.09 -24.87
N LEU A 205 21.78 -20.20 -24.69
CA LEU A 205 20.65 -20.45 -23.80
C LEU A 205 19.70 -21.52 -24.34
N ILE A 206 19.39 -21.49 -25.61
CA ILE A 206 18.50 -22.47 -26.26
C ILE A 206 19.10 -23.88 -26.15
N GLU A 207 20.35 -24.03 -26.53
CA GLU A 207 21.07 -25.32 -26.45
C GLU A 207 21.30 -25.79 -25.02
N GLY A 208 21.66 -24.84 -24.12
CA GLY A 208 21.87 -25.14 -22.72
C GLY A 208 20.60 -25.63 -22.03
N LEU A 209 19.47 -24.96 -22.23
CA LEU A 209 18.17 -25.39 -21.66
C LEU A 209 17.67 -26.70 -22.26
N ALA A 210 17.83 -26.91 -23.56
CA ALA A 210 17.53 -28.19 -24.20
C ALA A 210 18.40 -29.33 -23.65
N ALA A 211 19.67 -29.06 -23.35
CA ALA A 211 20.56 -30.04 -22.73
C ALA A 211 20.14 -30.37 -21.29
N LEU A 212 19.81 -29.36 -20.48
CA LEU A 212 19.30 -29.53 -19.11
C LEU A 212 17.97 -30.31 -19.09
N HIS A 213 17.05 -30.00 -20.02
CA HIS A 213 15.80 -30.74 -20.14
C HIS A 213 16.04 -32.22 -20.45
N ARG A 214 16.92 -32.54 -21.44
CA ARG A 214 17.28 -33.95 -21.78
C ARG A 214 17.90 -34.69 -20.60
N GLU A 215 18.79 -34.03 -19.86
CA GLU A 215 19.44 -34.60 -18.68
C GLU A 215 18.42 -34.93 -17.58
N VAL A 216 17.52 -33.99 -17.26
CA VAL A 216 16.44 -34.23 -16.29
C VAL A 216 15.50 -35.34 -16.75
N ALA A 217 15.10 -35.33 -18.01
CA ALA A 217 14.21 -36.38 -18.60
C ALA A 217 14.84 -37.78 -18.55
N ALA A 218 16.16 -37.88 -18.60
CA ALA A 218 16.91 -39.14 -18.50
C ALA A 218 17.08 -39.64 -17.07
N ASP A 219 16.73 -38.86 -16.04
CA ASP A 219 16.79 -39.21 -14.62
C ASP A 219 15.40 -39.37 -14.02
N PRO A 220 14.84 -40.57 -13.96
CA PRO A 220 13.49 -40.80 -13.44
C PRO A 220 13.34 -40.45 -11.95
N GLU A 221 14.39 -40.56 -11.14
CA GLU A 221 14.34 -40.25 -9.71
C GLU A 221 14.25 -38.73 -9.52
N LEU A 222 15.03 -37.96 -10.30
CA LEU A 222 14.96 -36.52 -10.28
C LEU A 222 13.60 -36.00 -10.78
N VAL A 223 13.06 -36.60 -11.86
CA VAL A 223 11.70 -36.28 -12.34
C VAL A 223 10.65 -36.57 -11.28
N ALA A 224 10.74 -37.72 -10.60
CA ALA A 224 9.81 -38.07 -9.52
C ALA A 224 9.92 -37.12 -8.33
N LEU A 225 11.14 -36.70 -7.96
CA LEU A 225 11.37 -35.71 -6.92
C LEU A 225 10.74 -34.38 -7.30
N ILE A 226 11.01 -33.84 -8.50
CA ILE A 226 10.46 -32.57 -8.98
C ILE A 226 8.92 -32.61 -8.97
N ARG A 227 8.30 -33.65 -9.56
CA ARG A 227 6.84 -33.78 -9.59
C ARG A 227 6.24 -33.88 -8.19
N ARG A 228 6.90 -34.54 -7.25
CA ARG A 228 6.44 -34.64 -5.86
C ARG A 228 6.46 -33.28 -5.18
N LYS A 229 7.57 -32.51 -5.32
CA LYS A 229 7.76 -31.21 -4.69
C LYS A 229 6.74 -30.18 -5.16
N TYR A 230 6.36 -30.19 -6.44
CA TYR A 230 5.38 -29.25 -6.99
C TYR A 230 3.91 -29.70 -6.90
N LYS A 231 3.62 -30.84 -6.23
CA LYS A 231 2.25 -31.19 -5.82
C LYS A 231 1.76 -30.34 -4.65
N ILE A 232 2.66 -29.73 -3.89
CA ILE A 232 2.40 -28.77 -2.83
C ILE A 232 2.98 -27.41 -3.23
N LYS A 233 2.56 -26.35 -2.57
CA LYS A 233 3.19 -25.04 -2.77
C LYS A 233 4.68 -25.13 -2.44
N ASN A 234 5.52 -24.67 -3.37
CA ASN A 234 6.96 -24.67 -3.22
C ASN A 234 7.58 -23.51 -3.99
N THR A 235 8.33 -22.66 -3.29
CA THR A 235 9.11 -21.56 -3.85
C THR A 235 10.57 -21.62 -3.39
N VAL A 236 11.05 -22.85 -3.05
CA VAL A 236 12.43 -23.10 -2.67
C VAL A 236 13.27 -23.40 -3.91
N GLY A 237 14.26 -22.57 -4.18
CA GLY A 237 15.10 -22.69 -5.37
C GLY A 237 14.41 -22.21 -6.64
N TYR A 238 14.90 -22.62 -7.80
CA TYR A 238 14.27 -22.33 -9.09
C TYR A 238 13.12 -23.27 -9.40
N SER A 239 12.20 -22.84 -10.26
CA SER A 239 11.05 -23.61 -10.75
C SER A 239 11.50 -24.77 -11.65
N LEU A 240 12.14 -25.81 -11.06
CA LEU A 240 12.68 -26.97 -11.77
C LEU A 240 11.63 -27.76 -12.53
N ASN A 241 10.35 -27.66 -12.16
CA ASN A 241 9.26 -28.25 -12.91
C ASN A 241 9.19 -27.74 -14.35
N ALA A 242 9.72 -26.55 -14.66
CA ALA A 242 9.84 -26.07 -16.04
C ALA A 242 10.61 -27.02 -16.96
N LEU A 243 11.61 -27.72 -16.42
CA LEU A 243 12.40 -28.73 -17.15
C LEU A 243 11.64 -30.06 -17.32
N VAL A 244 10.51 -30.25 -16.65
CA VAL A 244 9.68 -31.48 -16.74
C VAL A 244 8.40 -31.22 -17.51
N ASP A 245 7.81 -30.04 -17.34
CA ASP A 245 6.49 -29.68 -17.85
C ASP A 245 6.54 -29.18 -19.30
N TYR A 246 7.71 -28.61 -19.73
CA TYR A 246 7.90 -28.01 -21.05
C TYR A 246 9.05 -28.64 -21.81
N HIS A 247 8.93 -28.62 -23.15
CA HIS A 247 9.95 -29.16 -24.06
C HIS A 247 10.65 -28.05 -24.87
N ASP A 248 9.94 -26.97 -25.20
CA ASP A 248 10.49 -25.82 -25.91
C ASP A 248 11.40 -25.02 -24.97
N PRO A 249 12.68 -24.75 -25.34
CA PRO A 249 13.61 -24.04 -24.47
C PRO A 249 13.15 -22.63 -24.08
N ILE A 250 12.37 -21.93 -24.90
CA ILE A 250 11.83 -20.61 -24.57
C ILE A 250 10.72 -20.72 -23.53
N ASP A 251 9.87 -21.75 -23.61
CA ASP A 251 8.84 -21.98 -22.60
C ASP A 251 9.48 -22.42 -21.26
N ILE A 252 10.54 -23.22 -21.29
CA ILE A 252 11.35 -23.53 -20.11
C ILE A 252 11.94 -22.25 -19.53
N LEU A 253 12.56 -21.39 -20.36
CA LEU A 253 13.15 -20.12 -19.93
C LEU A 253 12.14 -19.26 -19.19
N THR A 254 10.97 -19.03 -19.78
CA THR A 254 9.95 -18.14 -19.20
C THR A 254 9.43 -18.65 -17.87
N HIS A 255 9.28 -19.96 -17.71
CA HIS A 255 8.80 -20.56 -16.46
C HIS A 255 9.91 -20.67 -15.40
N LEU A 256 11.19 -20.71 -15.79
CA LEU A 256 12.32 -20.55 -14.84
C LEU A 256 12.46 -19.12 -14.31
N ILE A 257 12.04 -18.10 -15.09
CA ILE A 257 11.98 -16.71 -14.62
C ILE A 257 10.93 -16.54 -13.52
N VAL A 258 9.83 -17.29 -13.59
CA VAL A 258 8.81 -17.31 -12.51
C VAL A 258 9.40 -17.97 -11.26
N GLY A 259 9.44 -17.24 -10.16
CA GLY A 259 10.04 -17.67 -8.90
C GLY A 259 11.58 -17.51 -8.82
N SER A 260 12.20 -16.87 -9.83
CA SER A 260 13.65 -16.64 -9.82
C SER A 260 14.13 -15.49 -8.93
N GLU A 261 13.23 -14.76 -8.30
CA GLU A 261 13.55 -13.64 -7.38
C GLU A 261 14.48 -12.58 -7.99
N GLY A 262 14.37 -12.38 -9.31
CA GLY A 262 15.18 -11.41 -10.05
C GLY A 262 16.64 -11.81 -10.23
N THR A 263 16.98 -13.09 -10.07
CA THR A 263 18.35 -13.60 -10.25
C THR A 263 18.66 -14.02 -11.69
N LEU A 264 17.63 -14.18 -12.54
CA LEU A 264 17.79 -14.66 -13.93
C LEU A 264 17.47 -13.59 -15.00
N GLY A 265 16.73 -12.54 -14.64
CA GLY A 265 16.37 -11.49 -15.58
C GLY A 265 15.39 -10.49 -14.98
N PHE A 266 15.06 -9.47 -15.76
CA PHE A 266 14.10 -8.42 -15.44
C PHE A 266 12.79 -8.63 -16.20
N VAL A 267 11.67 -8.76 -15.49
CA VAL A 267 10.33 -8.89 -16.08
C VAL A 267 9.78 -7.50 -16.41
N SER A 268 9.50 -7.22 -17.69
CA SER A 268 8.95 -5.94 -18.14
C SER A 268 7.46 -5.98 -18.46
N GLU A 269 6.89 -7.16 -18.76
CA GLU A 269 5.47 -7.35 -19.03
C GLU A 269 5.08 -8.81 -18.82
N VAL A 270 3.86 -9.07 -18.37
CA VAL A 270 3.30 -10.41 -18.24
C VAL A 270 1.84 -10.43 -18.69
N THR A 271 1.45 -11.48 -19.42
CA THR A 271 0.03 -11.76 -19.72
C THR A 271 -0.41 -12.97 -18.91
N TYR A 272 -1.49 -12.76 -18.14
CA TYR A 272 -2.13 -13.82 -17.36
C TYR A 272 -3.43 -14.28 -18.01
N ARG A 273 -3.69 -15.58 -17.95
CA ARG A 273 -5.03 -16.11 -17.97
C ARG A 273 -5.68 -15.79 -16.62
N THR A 274 -6.89 -15.22 -16.65
CA THR A 274 -7.65 -14.88 -15.46
C THR A 274 -8.51 -16.07 -15.01
N ILE A 275 -9.02 -15.99 -13.79
CA ILE A 275 -9.95 -17.01 -13.25
C ILE A 275 -11.31 -16.37 -12.94
N PRO A 276 -12.42 -17.13 -12.94
CA PRO A 276 -13.73 -16.63 -12.54
C PRO A 276 -13.74 -16.08 -11.11
N GLU A 277 -14.44 -14.97 -10.90
CA GLU A 277 -14.79 -14.46 -9.59
C GLU A 277 -16.30 -14.60 -9.38
N HIS A 278 -16.71 -15.69 -8.70
CA HIS A 278 -18.11 -15.95 -8.48
C HIS A 278 -18.73 -14.98 -7.49
N ARG A 279 -19.95 -14.51 -7.78
CA ARG A 279 -20.70 -13.55 -6.96
C ARG A 279 -21.35 -14.19 -5.74
N PHE A 280 -21.69 -15.50 -5.82
CA PHE A 280 -22.35 -16.22 -4.73
C PHE A 280 -21.29 -16.84 -3.85
N LYS A 281 -21.31 -16.46 -2.58
CA LYS A 281 -20.33 -16.88 -1.59
C LYS A 281 -20.98 -17.08 -0.23
N SER A 282 -20.50 -18.09 0.50
CA SER A 282 -20.86 -18.34 1.89
C SER A 282 -19.60 -18.58 2.72
N THR A 283 -19.53 -17.97 3.89
CA THR A 283 -18.35 -17.98 4.76
C THR A 283 -18.73 -18.49 6.14
N ALA A 284 -17.90 -19.36 6.73
CA ALA A 284 -18.01 -19.81 8.13
C ALA A 284 -16.63 -19.82 8.80
N LEU A 285 -16.59 -19.51 10.09
CA LEU A 285 -15.46 -19.83 10.98
C LEU A 285 -15.87 -20.99 11.88
N VAL A 286 -15.22 -22.16 11.70
CA VAL A 286 -15.64 -23.44 12.25
C VAL A 286 -14.62 -23.93 13.27
N PRO A 287 -14.96 -23.99 14.57
CA PRO A 287 -14.09 -24.52 15.61
C PRO A 287 -14.12 -26.05 15.68
N PHE A 288 -13.02 -26.64 16.11
CA PHE A 288 -12.83 -28.05 16.33
C PHE A 288 -12.31 -28.32 17.74
N PRO A 289 -12.54 -29.53 18.30
CA PRO A 289 -12.05 -29.87 19.64
C PRO A 289 -10.52 -29.98 19.71
N ASP A 290 -9.89 -30.42 18.61
CA ASP A 290 -8.46 -30.72 18.56
C ASP A 290 -7.91 -30.60 17.12
N PRO A 291 -6.58 -30.49 16.95
CA PRO A 291 -5.93 -30.35 15.63
C PRO A 291 -6.17 -31.58 14.71
N HIS A 292 -6.30 -32.80 15.22
CA HIS A 292 -6.48 -33.99 14.39
C HIS A 292 -7.87 -34.02 13.75
N SER A 293 -8.90 -33.69 14.52
CA SER A 293 -10.28 -33.57 14.01
C SER A 293 -10.36 -32.48 12.93
N CYS A 294 -9.72 -31.38 13.17
CA CYS A 294 -9.62 -30.27 12.22
C CYS A 294 -8.92 -30.71 10.92
N ALA A 295 -7.75 -31.37 11.03
CA ALA A 295 -6.98 -31.78 9.86
C ALA A 295 -7.68 -32.88 9.03
N ARG A 296 -8.43 -33.79 9.66
CA ARG A 296 -9.26 -34.76 8.92
C ARG A 296 -10.31 -34.03 8.09
N ALA A 297 -11.03 -33.07 8.67
CA ALA A 297 -12.01 -32.29 7.94
C ALA A 297 -11.36 -31.53 6.75
N ILE A 298 -10.22 -30.89 6.96
CA ILE A 298 -9.47 -30.17 5.92
C ILE A 298 -9.03 -31.13 4.80
N THR A 299 -8.53 -32.30 5.14
CA THR A 299 -8.09 -33.32 4.16
C THR A 299 -9.25 -33.75 3.27
N GLU A 300 -10.43 -33.96 3.82
CA GLU A 300 -11.62 -34.29 3.05
C GLU A 300 -12.15 -33.10 2.22
N LEU A 301 -12.11 -31.90 2.76
CA LEU A 301 -12.49 -30.67 2.04
C LEU A 301 -11.55 -30.35 0.87
N SER A 302 -10.30 -30.78 0.93
CA SER A 302 -9.27 -30.44 -0.05
C SER A 302 -9.44 -31.10 -1.42
N ASN A 303 -10.40 -32.00 -1.57
CA ASN A 303 -10.62 -32.74 -2.82
C ASN A 303 -9.32 -33.32 -3.42
N GLY A 304 -8.50 -33.95 -2.56
CA GLY A 304 -7.19 -34.51 -2.98
C GLY A 304 -6.12 -33.44 -3.26
N GLY A 305 -6.30 -32.21 -2.78
CA GLY A 305 -5.35 -31.10 -2.97
C GLY A 305 -5.56 -30.32 -4.28
N VAL A 306 -6.63 -30.62 -5.03
CA VAL A 306 -6.96 -29.91 -6.29
C VAL A 306 -7.70 -28.62 -5.96
N GLN A 307 -7.10 -27.50 -6.29
CA GLN A 307 -7.73 -26.17 -6.14
C GLN A 307 -8.87 -26.00 -7.14
N VAL A 308 -9.97 -25.48 -6.66
CA VAL A 308 -11.21 -25.28 -7.44
C VAL A 308 -11.66 -23.82 -7.36
N THR A 309 -12.46 -23.40 -8.33
CA THR A 309 -13.14 -22.09 -8.31
C THR A 309 -14.58 -22.18 -7.86
N THR A 310 -15.16 -23.39 -7.80
CA THR A 310 -16.52 -23.69 -7.34
C THR A 310 -16.45 -24.76 -6.23
N GLY A 311 -17.20 -24.56 -5.14
CA GLY A 311 -17.13 -25.38 -3.94
C GLY A 311 -16.28 -24.73 -2.86
N VAL A 312 -15.56 -25.48 -2.06
CA VAL A 312 -14.66 -24.97 -1.02
C VAL A 312 -13.42 -24.37 -1.68
N THR A 313 -13.34 -23.05 -1.74
CA THR A 313 -12.25 -22.33 -2.41
C THR A 313 -11.18 -21.83 -1.46
N ALA A 314 -11.48 -21.71 -0.17
CA ALA A 314 -10.51 -21.39 0.88
C ALA A 314 -10.82 -22.16 2.16
N ALA A 315 -9.78 -22.61 2.85
CA ALA A 315 -9.84 -23.10 4.21
C ALA A 315 -8.58 -22.64 4.95
N GLU A 316 -8.77 -21.72 5.89
CA GLU A 316 -7.70 -21.06 6.63
C GLU A 316 -7.62 -21.63 8.03
N TYR A 317 -6.60 -22.42 8.29
CA TYR A 317 -6.32 -22.97 9.62
C TYR A 317 -5.87 -21.86 10.57
N ILE A 318 -6.39 -21.87 11.78
CA ILE A 318 -6.08 -20.91 12.84
C ILE A 318 -5.90 -21.69 14.14
N GLU A 319 -4.67 -21.68 14.66
CA GLU A 319 -4.33 -22.31 15.93
C GLU A 319 -4.95 -21.56 17.12
N ARG A 320 -5.11 -22.26 18.25
CA ARG A 320 -5.68 -21.69 19.48
C ARG A 320 -4.99 -20.40 19.97
N ARG A 321 -3.65 -20.35 19.95
CA ARG A 321 -2.92 -19.11 20.35
C ARG A 321 -3.18 -17.93 19.40
N ALA A 322 -3.33 -18.20 18.12
CA ALA A 322 -3.73 -17.17 17.17
C ALA A 322 -5.15 -16.67 17.45
N LEU A 323 -6.11 -17.56 17.74
CA LEU A 323 -7.48 -17.20 18.14
C LEU A 323 -7.49 -16.31 19.39
N GLN A 324 -6.63 -16.59 20.38
CA GLN A 324 -6.54 -15.80 21.62
C GLN A 324 -6.21 -14.32 21.34
N THR A 325 -5.42 -14.01 20.32
CA THR A 325 -5.07 -12.64 19.98
C THR A 325 -6.26 -11.80 19.48
N VAL A 326 -7.33 -12.45 19.02
CA VAL A 326 -8.52 -11.82 18.40
C VAL A 326 -9.84 -12.15 19.10
N ILE A 327 -9.81 -12.94 20.18
CA ILE A 327 -11.00 -13.43 20.87
C ILE A 327 -11.92 -12.31 21.41
N HIS A 328 -11.34 -11.13 21.65
CA HIS A 328 -12.04 -9.93 22.14
C HIS A 328 -12.85 -9.20 21.05
N LEU A 329 -12.67 -9.56 19.77
CA LEU A 329 -13.37 -8.92 18.67
C LEU A 329 -14.84 -9.35 18.59
N PRO A 330 -15.78 -8.44 18.29
CA PRO A 330 -17.21 -8.75 18.27
C PRO A 330 -17.58 -9.94 17.37
N ALA A 331 -16.92 -10.09 16.24
CA ALA A 331 -17.19 -11.21 15.32
C ALA A 331 -16.79 -12.59 15.88
N MET A 332 -15.95 -12.63 16.92
CA MET A 332 -15.57 -13.86 17.63
C MET A 332 -16.60 -14.29 18.69
N ALA A 333 -17.40 -13.36 19.20
CA ALA A 333 -18.31 -13.61 20.32
C ALA A 333 -19.22 -14.86 20.15
N PRO A 334 -19.78 -15.15 18.94
CA PRO A 334 -20.59 -16.35 18.74
C PRO A 334 -19.81 -17.65 18.87
N LEU A 335 -18.47 -17.62 18.71
CA LEU A 335 -17.62 -18.81 18.66
C LEU A 335 -17.00 -19.14 20.01
N VAL A 336 -16.85 -18.14 20.89
CA VAL A 336 -16.19 -18.30 22.19
C VAL A 336 -16.72 -19.47 23.02
N PRO A 337 -18.06 -19.76 23.09
CA PRO A 337 -18.59 -20.88 23.87
C PRO A 337 -18.15 -22.26 23.38
N TYR A 338 -17.66 -22.35 22.14
CA TYR A 338 -17.27 -23.63 21.51
C TYR A 338 -15.76 -23.85 21.49
N LEU A 339 -14.97 -22.93 22.09
CA LEU A 339 -13.52 -22.99 22.11
C LEU A 339 -13.02 -23.57 23.44
N THR A 340 -12.22 -24.63 23.37
CA THR A 340 -11.43 -25.19 24.48
C THR A 340 -9.98 -24.69 24.40
N ASP A 341 -9.10 -25.14 25.30
CA ASP A 341 -7.70 -24.76 25.32
C ASP A 341 -6.90 -25.30 24.12
N ASP A 342 -7.36 -26.38 23.50
CA ASP A 342 -6.71 -27.01 22.33
C ASP A 342 -7.45 -26.76 21.02
N SER A 343 -8.56 -26.00 21.03
CA SER A 343 -9.42 -25.82 19.86
C SER A 343 -8.77 -24.98 18.79
N PRO A 344 -8.43 -25.52 17.61
CA PRO A 344 -8.23 -24.74 16.41
C PRO A 344 -9.56 -24.33 15.79
N ALA A 345 -9.53 -23.39 14.83
CA ALA A 345 -10.65 -23.10 13.97
C ALA A 345 -10.22 -23.06 12.49
N VAL A 346 -11.17 -23.21 11.60
CA VAL A 346 -10.96 -23.06 10.15
C VAL A 346 -11.95 -22.05 9.61
N LEU A 347 -11.43 -21.00 8.96
CA LEU A 347 -12.24 -20.07 8.18
C LEU A 347 -12.42 -20.66 6.78
N ILE A 348 -13.66 -20.90 6.38
CA ILE A 348 -13.99 -21.59 5.12
C ILE A 348 -14.81 -20.67 4.24
N ASP A 349 -14.41 -20.58 2.96
CA ASP A 349 -15.21 -19.97 1.90
C ASP A 349 -15.70 -21.04 0.92
N VAL A 350 -17.01 -21.00 0.65
CA VAL A 350 -17.65 -21.74 -0.42
C VAL A 350 -18.14 -20.75 -1.45
N THR A 351 -17.80 -20.95 -2.74
CA THR A 351 -18.22 -20.08 -3.83
C THR A 351 -18.88 -20.87 -4.96
N ALA A 352 -19.84 -20.25 -5.65
CA ALA A 352 -20.52 -20.86 -6.79
C ALA A 352 -20.99 -19.80 -7.80
N PRO A 353 -21.24 -20.17 -9.07
CA PRO A 353 -21.79 -19.27 -10.08
C PRO A 353 -23.23 -18.86 -9.82
N ASP A 354 -24.01 -19.67 -9.10
CA ASP A 354 -25.40 -19.42 -8.76
C ASP A 354 -25.77 -19.86 -7.33
N ALA A 355 -26.92 -19.42 -6.85
CA ALA A 355 -27.36 -19.64 -5.47
C ALA A 355 -27.68 -21.12 -5.18
N ALA A 356 -28.27 -21.86 -6.15
CA ALA A 356 -28.66 -23.24 -5.94
C ALA A 356 -27.43 -24.15 -5.80
N LEU A 357 -26.42 -23.92 -6.63
CA LEU A 357 -25.16 -24.63 -6.54
C LEU A 357 -24.40 -24.24 -5.26
N LEU A 358 -24.44 -22.97 -4.84
CA LEU A 358 -23.86 -22.56 -3.56
C LEU A 358 -24.47 -23.32 -2.39
N GLU A 359 -25.81 -23.44 -2.33
CA GLU A 359 -26.50 -24.18 -1.28
C GLU A 359 -26.10 -25.67 -1.26
N ALA A 360 -26.00 -26.30 -2.44
CA ALA A 360 -25.55 -27.68 -2.57
C ALA A 360 -24.09 -27.86 -2.10
N GLU A 361 -23.17 -26.98 -2.47
CA GLU A 361 -21.76 -27.05 -2.07
C GLU A 361 -21.58 -26.77 -0.57
N VAL A 362 -22.36 -25.83 0.00
CA VAL A 362 -22.38 -25.58 1.46
C VAL A 362 -22.90 -26.85 2.19
N ALA A 363 -23.96 -27.49 1.72
CA ALA A 363 -24.47 -28.71 2.33
C ALA A 363 -23.42 -29.84 2.36
N LYS A 364 -22.63 -29.98 1.28
CA LYS A 364 -21.52 -30.94 1.23
C LYS A 364 -20.44 -30.60 2.26
N ALA A 365 -20.05 -29.34 2.33
CA ALA A 365 -19.06 -28.87 3.31
C ALA A 365 -19.55 -29.11 4.75
N VAL A 366 -20.80 -28.77 5.08
CA VAL A 366 -21.42 -29.01 6.39
C VAL A 366 -21.38 -30.47 6.76
N ALA A 367 -21.72 -31.39 5.83
CA ALA A 367 -21.68 -32.82 6.07
C ALA A 367 -20.26 -33.32 6.40
N ILE A 368 -19.23 -32.80 5.69
CA ILE A 368 -17.82 -33.12 5.97
C ILE A 368 -17.41 -32.63 7.35
N LEU A 369 -17.71 -31.37 7.66
CA LEU A 369 -17.34 -30.75 8.93
C LEU A 369 -17.98 -31.42 10.13
N ALA A 370 -19.29 -31.74 10.04
CA ALA A 370 -20.05 -32.40 11.11
C ALA A 370 -19.49 -33.79 11.42
N ARG A 371 -19.25 -34.65 10.40
CA ARG A 371 -18.74 -36.01 10.63
C ARG A 371 -17.31 -36.05 11.17
N ASN A 372 -16.55 -34.95 10.99
CA ASN A 372 -15.20 -34.79 11.53
C ASN A 372 -15.17 -34.05 12.90
N GLY A 373 -16.34 -33.83 13.52
CA GLY A 373 -16.42 -33.35 14.89
C GLY A 373 -16.32 -31.84 15.07
N ALA A 374 -16.69 -31.04 14.07
CA ALA A 374 -16.81 -29.60 14.22
C ALA A 374 -17.81 -29.27 15.36
N THR A 375 -17.44 -28.34 16.25
CA THR A 375 -18.25 -28.03 17.44
C THR A 375 -19.34 -26.98 17.18
N ALA A 376 -19.17 -26.18 16.13
CA ALA A 376 -20.18 -25.25 15.62
C ALA A 376 -19.97 -25.03 14.12
N ILE A 377 -21.08 -25.01 13.36
CA ILE A 377 -21.05 -24.79 11.91
C ILE A 377 -22.14 -23.77 11.58
N ASP A 378 -21.73 -22.58 11.12
CA ASP A 378 -22.65 -21.49 10.82
C ASP A 378 -22.18 -20.73 9.58
N PHE A 379 -22.57 -21.25 8.39
CA PHE A 379 -22.32 -20.62 7.11
C PHE A 379 -23.27 -19.44 6.88
N SER A 380 -22.74 -18.31 6.42
CA SER A 380 -23.49 -17.10 6.14
C SER A 380 -23.16 -16.54 4.77
N THR A 381 -24.18 -16.10 4.05
CA THR A 381 -24.06 -15.32 2.80
C THR A 381 -24.04 -13.82 3.06
N ASP A 382 -24.14 -13.38 4.32
CA ASP A 382 -24.00 -11.98 4.69
C ASP A 382 -22.57 -11.52 4.45
N MET A 383 -22.43 -10.58 3.52
CA MET A 383 -21.13 -10.03 3.12
C MET A 383 -20.46 -9.21 4.23
N GLU A 384 -21.21 -8.53 5.09
CA GLU A 384 -20.65 -7.77 6.20
C GLU A 384 -20.00 -8.73 7.22
N ARG A 385 -20.71 -9.79 7.57
CA ARG A 385 -20.18 -10.86 8.42
C ARG A 385 -18.98 -11.57 7.78
N SER A 386 -19.06 -11.91 6.49
CA SER A 386 -17.94 -12.50 5.75
C SER A 386 -16.70 -11.60 5.81
N HIS A 387 -16.86 -10.31 5.54
CA HIS A 387 -15.76 -9.35 5.62
C HIS A 387 -15.16 -9.29 7.03
N ALA A 388 -16.00 -9.25 8.08
CA ALA A 388 -15.52 -9.23 9.46
C ALA A 388 -14.67 -10.46 9.81
N LEU A 389 -15.09 -11.67 9.39
CA LEU A 389 -14.32 -12.90 9.58
C LEU A 389 -13.00 -12.91 8.79
N TRP A 390 -13.02 -12.45 7.55
CA TRP A 390 -11.81 -12.30 6.75
C TRP A 390 -10.86 -11.21 7.27
N ASP A 391 -11.39 -10.14 7.86
CA ASP A 391 -10.57 -9.10 8.49
C ASP A 391 -9.85 -9.66 9.73
N ILE A 392 -10.48 -10.55 10.50
CA ILE A 392 -9.81 -11.30 11.56
C ILE A 392 -8.64 -12.08 10.98
N ARG A 393 -8.87 -12.90 9.94
CA ARG A 393 -7.83 -13.74 9.35
C ARG A 393 -6.67 -12.93 8.74
N LYS A 394 -6.98 -11.88 8.00
CA LYS A 394 -5.97 -10.95 7.44
C LYS A 394 -5.27 -10.17 8.54
N GLY A 395 -5.93 -9.95 9.65
CA GLY A 395 -5.42 -9.24 10.81
C GLY A 395 -4.32 -9.97 11.58
N PHE A 396 -4.15 -11.29 11.44
CA PHE A 396 -3.12 -12.04 12.19
C PHE A 396 -1.70 -11.56 11.91
N PHE A 397 -1.37 -11.22 10.68
CA PHE A 397 -0.08 -10.61 10.37
C PHE A 397 0.16 -9.32 11.18
N ALA A 398 -0.90 -8.59 11.42
CA ALA A 398 -0.90 -7.34 12.15
C ALA A 398 -0.94 -7.53 13.66
N SER A 399 -1.84 -8.39 14.15
CA SER A 399 -2.03 -8.61 15.58
C SER A 399 -0.80 -9.30 16.19
N GLY A 400 -0.19 -10.27 15.50
CA GLY A 400 1.10 -10.84 15.90
C GLY A 400 2.21 -9.79 15.93
N GLY A 401 2.25 -8.93 14.92
CA GLY A 401 3.19 -7.80 14.90
C GLY A 401 2.96 -6.79 16.04
N ALA A 402 1.71 -6.56 16.43
CA ALA A 402 1.33 -5.65 17.50
C ALA A 402 1.57 -6.26 18.92
N ALA A 403 1.38 -7.56 19.05
CA ALA A 403 1.56 -8.27 20.32
C ALA A 403 3.03 -8.47 20.70
N ARG A 404 3.96 -8.38 19.73
CA ARG A 404 5.38 -8.61 19.98
C ARG A 404 5.97 -7.63 21.00
N PRO A 405 6.97 -8.02 21.79
CA PRO A 405 7.73 -7.09 22.62
C PRO A 405 8.32 -5.94 21.79
N LYS A 406 8.23 -4.73 22.27
CA LYS A 406 8.81 -3.54 21.60
C LYS A 406 10.33 -3.71 21.47
N GLY A 407 10.88 -3.25 20.35
CA GLY A 407 12.32 -3.38 20.07
C GLY A 407 12.71 -4.69 19.38
N THR A 408 11.79 -5.65 19.27
CA THR A 408 12.06 -6.92 18.57
C THR A 408 11.73 -6.82 17.07
N SER A 409 12.45 -7.62 16.28
CA SER A 409 12.15 -7.86 14.86
C SER A 409 11.15 -8.98 14.71
N MET A 410 10.14 -8.79 13.85
CA MET A 410 9.18 -9.84 13.54
C MET A 410 9.76 -10.76 12.45
N LEU A 411 9.66 -12.04 12.68
CA LEU A 411 9.99 -13.11 11.76
C LEU A 411 8.68 -13.77 11.33
N THR A 412 8.44 -13.80 10.04
CA THR A 412 7.27 -14.48 9.46
C THR A 412 7.75 -15.50 8.47
N GLU A 413 7.59 -16.75 8.82
CA GLU A 413 8.00 -17.88 8.03
C GLU A 413 6.77 -18.60 7.46
N ASP A 414 6.95 -19.30 6.36
CA ASP A 414 5.94 -20.16 5.80
C ASP A 414 6.55 -21.47 5.30
N VAL A 415 5.84 -22.55 5.61
CA VAL A 415 6.26 -23.89 5.27
C VAL A 415 5.07 -24.65 4.70
N ALA A 416 5.31 -25.70 3.92
CA ALA A 416 4.25 -26.58 3.49
C ALA A 416 4.57 -28.03 3.82
N ALA A 417 3.54 -28.78 4.18
CA ALA A 417 3.62 -30.24 4.37
C ALA A 417 2.48 -30.92 3.60
N PRO A 418 2.64 -32.21 3.26
CA PRO A 418 1.53 -32.98 2.70
C PRO A 418 0.28 -32.91 3.59
N ILE A 419 -0.86 -32.59 3.01
CA ILE A 419 -2.09 -32.24 3.73
C ILE A 419 -2.56 -33.35 4.70
N HIS A 420 -2.39 -34.60 4.34
CA HIS A 420 -2.74 -35.74 5.18
C HIS A 420 -1.88 -35.87 6.45
N ARG A 421 -0.79 -35.12 6.58
CA ARG A 421 0.08 -35.03 7.75
C ARG A 421 -0.05 -33.71 8.51
N LEU A 422 -1.02 -32.87 8.15
CA LEU A 422 -1.15 -31.50 8.66
C LEU A 422 -1.26 -31.46 10.19
N ALA A 423 -2.01 -32.35 10.83
CA ALA A 423 -2.16 -32.36 12.29
C ALA A 423 -0.83 -32.59 13.01
N ASP A 424 -0.14 -33.68 12.64
CA ASP A 424 1.16 -34.00 13.24
C ASP A 424 2.16 -32.87 13.01
N PHE A 425 2.12 -32.29 11.80
CA PHE A 425 3.01 -31.19 11.44
C PHE A 425 2.79 -29.93 12.28
N VAL A 426 1.54 -29.53 12.53
CA VAL A 426 1.20 -28.40 13.41
C VAL A 426 1.68 -28.65 14.84
N ILE A 427 1.43 -29.86 15.35
CA ILE A 427 1.82 -30.25 16.72
C ILE A 427 3.34 -30.23 16.88
N ASP A 428 4.08 -30.81 15.92
CA ASP A 428 5.55 -30.83 15.99
C ASP A 428 6.16 -29.45 15.78
N MET A 429 5.56 -28.61 14.91
CA MET A 429 5.94 -27.21 14.75
C MET A 429 5.77 -26.43 16.05
N ARG A 430 4.64 -26.62 16.76
CA ARG A 430 4.39 -25.99 18.05
C ARG A 430 5.46 -26.38 19.08
N LYS A 431 5.76 -27.69 19.16
CA LYS A 431 6.81 -28.20 20.05
C LYS A 431 8.20 -27.60 19.71
N LEU A 432 8.50 -27.44 18.42
CA LEU A 432 9.74 -26.82 17.98
C LEU A 432 9.85 -25.37 18.42
N LEU A 433 8.80 -24.58 18.19
CA LEU A 433 8.73 -23.17 18.60
C LEU A 433 8.88 -23.02 20.13
N ASP A 434 8.15 -23.82 20.91
CA ASP A 434 8.19 -23.76 22.38
C ASP A 434 9.56 -24.16 22.91
N ARG A 435 10.21 -25.19 22.37
CA ARG A 435 11.55 -25.64 22.76
C ARG A 435 12.61 -24.57 22.56
N HIS A 436 12.46 -23.73 21.54
CA HIS A 436 13.37 -22.62 21.26
C HIS A 436 12.95 -21.29 21.92
N GLY A 437 11.97 -21.33 22.85
CA GLY A 437 11.52 -20.14 23.59
C GLY A 437 10.77 -19.11 22.71
N TYR A 438 10.04 -19.59 21.70
CA TYR A 438 9.11 -18.79 20.90
C TYR A 438 7.66 -19.13 21.29
N GLU A 439 7.40 -19.10 22.61
CA GLU A 439 6.10 -19.47 23.19
C GLU A 439 4.95 -18.56 22.72
N ASP A 440 5.27 -17.28 22.44
CA ASP A 440 4.30 -16.31 21.92
C ASP A 440 4.02 -16.45 20.40
N ALA A 441 4.73 -17.35 19.74
CA ALA A 441 4.51 -17.57 18.30
C ALA A 441 3.09 -18.05 18.01
N ILE A 442 2.52 -17.56 16.91
CA ILE A 442 1.20 -17.98 16.42
C ILE A 442 1.34 -18.77 15.11
N ILE A 443 0.49 -19.78 14.93
CA ILE A 443 0.43 -20.61 13.71
C ILE A 443 -0.93 -20.43 13.05
N PHE A 444 -0.91 -20.17 11.73
CA PHE A 444 -2.10 -20.10 10.89
C PHE A 444 -1.71 -20.42 9.44
N GLY A 445 -2.66 -20.64 8.54
CA GLY A 445 -2.25 -20.88 7.15
C GLY A 445 -3.32 -21.42 6.23
N HIS A 446 -2.91 -21.59 4.97
CA HIS A 446 -3.73 -22.02 3.85
C HIS A 446 -3.85 -23.56 3.84
N ALA A 447 -4.77 -24.06 4.62
CA ALA A 447 -4.82 -25.47 4.97
C ALA A 447 -5.09 -26.40 3.77
N LEU A 448 -5.89 -25.97 2.77
CA LEU A 448 -6.13 -26.74 1.55
C LEU A 448 -4.85 -27.05 0.76
N ALA A 449 -3.82 -26.24 0.94
CA ALA A 449 -2.50 -26.42 0.31
C ALA A 449 -1.46 -27.01 1.27
N GLY A 450 -1.83 -27.37 2.50
CA GLY A 450 -0.89 -27.80 3.54
C GLY A 450 0.12 -26.72 3.94
N ASN A 451 -0.14 -25.46 3.62
CA ASN A 451 0.75 -24.33 3.85
C ASN A 451 0.43 -23.65 5.18
N LEU A 452 1.41 -23.58 6.05
CA LEU A 452 1.32 -22.96 7.37
C LEU A 452 2.27 -21.76 7.46
N HIS A 453 1.78 -20.66 8.01
CA HIS A 453 2.60 -19.55 8.45
C HIS A 453 2.79 -19.62 9.95
N PHE A 454 3.93 -19.19 10.41
CA PHE A 454 4.13 -18.89 11.82
C PHE A 454 4.85 -17.56 11.99
N GLN A 455 4.47 -16.86 13.04
CA GLN A 455 5.05 -15.57 13.39
C GLN A 455 5.67 -15.65 14.76
N MET A 456 6.91 -15.24 14.84
CA MET A 456 7.68 -15.14 16.06
C MET A 456 8.46 -13.83 16.06
N SER A 457 9.05 -13.45 17.18
CA SER A 457 9.88 -12.25 17.27
C SER A 457 11.15 -12.51 18.08
N ASP A 458 12.20 -11.79 17.69
CA ASP A 458 13.45 -11.82 18.47
C ASP A 458 14.14 -10.45 18.48
N ASP A 459 14.98 -10.22 19.46
CA ASP A 459 15.74 -8.99 19.62
C ASP A 459 17.17 -9.17 19.11
N PHE A 460 17.40 -8.92 17.84
CA PHE A 460 18.70 -9.06 17.20
C PHE A 460 19.74 -8.01 17.64
N SER A 461 19.43 -7.15 18.59
CA SER A 461 20.45 -6.36 19.29
C SER A 461 21.18 -7.16 20.36
N LYS A 462 20.64 -8.32 20.78
CA LYS A 462 21.24 -9.22 21.75
C LYS A 462 22.25 -10.17 21.08
N PRO A 463 23.40 -10.43 21.70
CA PRO A 463 24.46 -11.25 21.11
C PRO A 463 24.01 -12.66 20.71
N ASP A 464 23.17 -13.31 21.52
CA ASP A 464 22.79 -14.72 21.33
C ASP A 464 21.57 -14.91 20.41
N ALA A 465 20.84 -13.85 20.07
CA ALA A 465 19.59 -13.95 19.29
C ALA A 465 19.83 -14.55 17.90
N ALA A 466 20.89 -14.14 17.21
CA ALA A 466 21.23 -14.69 15.89
C ALA A 466 21.61 -16.16 15.96
N HIS A 467 22.33 -16.59 16.99
CA HIS A 467 22.67 -18.01 17.21
C HIS A 467 21.43 -18.86 17.53
N LYS A 468 20.56 -18.38 18.41
CA LYS A 468 19.27 -19.02 18.70
C LYS A 468 18.45 -19.21 17.42
N PHE A 469 18.40 -18.20 16.58
CA PHE A 469 17.68 -18.25 15.30
C PHE A 469 18.34 -19.22 14.30
N ASP A 470 19.69 -19.32 14.24
CA ASP A 470 20.40 -20.30 13.43
C ASP A 470 20.04 -21.73 13.82
N VAL A 471 20.13 -22.05 15.13
CA VAL A 471 19.80 -23.41 15.64
C VAL A 471 18.34 -23.76 15.33
N PHE A 472 17.41 -22.84 15.61
CA PHE A 472 16.00 -23.02 15.26
C PHE A 472 15.81 -23.29 13.76
N SER A 473 16.46 -22.51 12.89
CA SER A 473 16.29 -22.63 11.42
C SER A 473 16.83 -23.97 10.89
N ARG A 474 17.91 -24.50 11.46
CA ARG A 474 18.46 -25.82 11.12
C ARG A 474 17.52 -26.94 11.55
N GLU A 475 16.99 -26.91 12.76
CA GLU A 475 16.00 -27.89 13.22
C GLU A 475 14.68 -27.79 12.45
N LEU A 476 14.26 -26.59 12.09
CA LEU A 476 13.10 -26.37 11.21
C LEU A 476 13.34 -27.02 9.84
N SER A 477 14.54 -26.81 9.26
CA SER A 477 14.89 -27.42 7.97
C SER A 477 14.83 -28.95 8.04
N GLU A 478 15.35 -29.57 9.07
CA GLU A 478 15.28 -31.03 9.28
C GLU A 478 13.82 -31.50 9.43
N LEU A 479 13.04 -30.82 10.27
CA LEU A 479 11.63 -31.13 10.50
C LEU A 479 10.85 -31.12 9.18
N VAL A 480 10.94 -30.03 8.42
CA VAL A 480 10.15 -29.82 7.20
C VAL A 480 10.65 -30.72 6.06
N SER A 481 11.96 -30.64 5.75
CA SER A 481 12.50 -31.27 4.53
C SER A 481 12.68 -32.78 4.67
N VAL A 482 13.14 -33.26 5.82
CA VAL A 482 13.45 -34.67 6.03
C VAL A 482 12.25 -35.43 6.59
N ARG A 483 11.72 -34.98 7.74
CA ARG A 483 10.65 -35.73 8.43
C ARG A 483 9.32 -35.65 7.71
N TYR A 484 8.95 -34.47 7.19
CA TYR A 484 7.67 -34.27 6.51
C TYR A 484 7.78 -34.28 4.97
N GLN A 485 8.98 -34.25 4.40
CA GLN A 485 9.21 -34.13 2.95
C GLN A 485 8.45 -32.95 2.32
N GLY A 486 8.33 -31.88 3.10
CA GLY A 486 7.61 -30.68 2.78
C GLY A 486 8.42 -29.65 1.98
N SER A 487 8.02 -28.38 2.07
CA SER A 487 8.72 -27.24 1.52
C SER A 487 9.02 -26.20 2.60
N LEU A 488 10.25 -25.72 2.64
CA LEU A 488 10.73 -24.70 3.58
C LEU A 488 10.18 -23.31 3.26
N LYS A 489 9.70 -23.08 2.04
CA LYS A 489 8.97 -21.90 1.61
C LYS A 489 7.87 -22.28 0.63
N ALA A 490 6.65 -22.13 1.11
CA ALA A 490 5.48 -22.42 0.29
C ALA A 490 5.22 -21.32 -0.74
N GLU A 491 5.26 -20.03 -0.30
CA GLU A 491 4.89 -18.89 -1.13
C GLU A 491 5.73 -17.61 -0.92
N HIS A 492 6.49 -17.48 0.19
CA HIS A 492 7.25 -16.26 0.48
C HIS A 492 8.56 -16.12 -0.32
N GLY A 493 8.98 -17.19 -1.02
CA GLY A 493 10.24 -17.26 -1.76
C GLY A 493 11.42 -17.61 -0.86
N THR A 494 12.45 -18.14 -1.46
CA THR A 494 13.68 -18.60 -0.79
C THR A 494 14.41 -17.43 -0.11
N GLY A 495 14.68 -16.37 -0.86
CA GLY A 495 15.43 -15.21 -0.40
C GLY A 495 16.80 -15.58 0.16
N ARG A 496 17.26 -14.75 1.11
CA ARG A 496 18.45 -15.01 1.93
C ARG A 496 18.11 -15.94 3.10
N ALA A 497 16.84 -15.94 3.52
CA ALA A 497 16.39 -16.69 4.70
C ALA A 497 16.55 -18.19 4.55
N ILE A 498 16.30 -18.75 3.37
CA ILE A 498 16.32 -20.20 3.12
C ILE A 498 17.43 -20.63 2.14
N ALA A 499 18.16 -19.69 1.55
CA ALA A 499 19.28 -20.02 0.64
C ALA A 499 20.25 -21.09 1.19
N PRO A 500 20.64 -21.11 2.49
CA PRO A 500 21.51 -22.15 3.05
C PRO A 500 20.86 -23.54 3.10
N PHE A 501 19.56 -23.64 3.01
CA PHE A 501 18.80 -24.89 3.25
C PHE A 501 18.24 -25.49 1.95
N VAL A 502 18.45 -24.86 0.79
CA VAL A 502 17.95 -25.33 -0.52
C VAL A 502 18.49 -26.71 -0.85
N GLU A 503 19.80 -26.96 -0.63
CA GLU A 503 20.38 -28.26 -0.87
C GLU A 503 19.81 -29.34 0.07
N ALA A 504 19.55 -29.00 1.33
CA ALA A 504 18.93 -29.93 2.29
C ALA A 504 17.51 -30.36 1.87
N GLU A 505 16.75 -29.46 1.24
CA GLU A 505 15.40 -29.76 0.76
C GLU A 505 15.40 -30.54 -0.57
N TRP A 506 16.31 -30.22 -1.50
CA TRP A 506 16.26 -30.69 -2.87
C TRP A 506 17.27 -31.83 -3.18
N GLY A 507 18.27 -31.96 -2.32
CA GLY A 507 19.41 -32.84 -2.55
C GLY A 507 20.45 -32.23 -3.51
N THR A 508 21.67 -32.80 -3.48
CA THR A 508 22.83 -32.25 -4.18
C THR A 508 22.65 -32.18 -5.70
N THR A 509 21.99 -33.18 -6.32
CA THR A 509 21.77 -33.24 -7.78
C THR A 509 20.92 -32.06 -8.24
N ALA A 510 19.75 -31.84 -7.61
CA ALA A 510 18.86 -30.72 -7.95
C ALA A 510 19.49 -29.36 -7.64
N TYR A 511 20.22 -29.25 -6.51
CA TYR A 511 20.90 -28.01 -6.15
C TYR A 511 22.02 -27.62 -7.15
N ARG A 512 22.82 -28.60 -7.61
CA ARG A 512 23.81 -28.38 -8.67
C ARG A 512 23.15 -27.96 -10.00
N LEU A 513 22.01 -28.58 -10.34
CA LEU A 513 21.22 -28.20 -11.52
C LEU A 513 20.80 -26.71 -11.42
N MET A 514 20.32 -26.26 -10.26
CA MET A 514 19.99 -24.84 -10.02
C MET A 514 21.21 -23.93 -10.19
N GLY A 515 22.39 -24.34 -9.71
CA GLY A 515 23.65 -23.61 -9.94
C GLY A 515 23.99 -23.45 -11.42
N ARG A 516 23.79 -24.52 -12.22
CA ARG A 516 23.99 -24.48 -13.68
C ARG A 516 22.99 -23.57 -14.39
N ILE A 517 21.74 -23.58 -13.97
CA ILE A 517 20.72 -22.62 -14.46
C ILE A 517 21.19 -21.20 -14.18
N LYS A 518 21.57 -20.87 -12.96
CA LYS A 518 22.09 -19.54 -12.60
C LYS A 518 23.25 -19.13 -13.50
N THR A 519 24.25 -20.01 -13.66
CA THR A 519 25.43 -19.71 -14.48
C THR A 519 25.08 -19.52 -15.97
N LEU A 520 24.08 -20.25 -16.47
CA LEU A 520 23.65 -20.14 -17.86
C LEU A 520 22.99 -18.76 -18.15
N PHE A 521 22.18 -18.25 -17.20
CA PHE A 521 21.49 -16.96 -17.34
C PHE A 521 22.32 -15.75 -16.93
N ASP A 522 23.15 -15.91 -15.92
CA ASP A 522 23.94 -14.83 -15.30
C ASP A 522 25.34 -15.35 -14.95
N PRO A 523 26.20 -15.55 -15.98
CA PRO A 523 27.53 -16.12 -15.78
C PRO A 523 28.46 -15.28 -14.91
N GLU A 524 28.23 -13.98 -14.81
CA GLU A 524 29.01 -13.05 -14.00
C GLU A 524 28.49 -12.90 -12.57
N GLY A 525 27.32 -13.50 -12.23
CA GLY A 525 26.71 -13.39 -10.92
C GLY A 525 26.26 -11.98 -10.56
N LEU A 526 25.87 -11.18 -11.54
CA LEU A 526 25.49 -9.78 -11.39
C LEU A 526 24.16 -9.62 -10.64
N LEU A 527 23.16 -10.45 -10.99
CA LEU A 527 21.78 -10.30 -10.55
C LEU A 527 21.55 -10.94 -9.18
N ASN A 528 21.19 -10.13 -8.21
CA ASN A 528 20.72 -10.46 -6.86
C ASN A 528 21.52 -11.59 -6.18
N PRO A 529 22.85 -11.45 -6.05
CA PRO A 529 23.68 -12.52 -5.52
C PRO A 529 23.34 -12.85 -4.05
N GLY A 530 23.50 -14.11 -3.70
CA GLY A 530 23.25 -14.62 -2.35
C GLY A 530 21.78 -14.90 -2.04
N VAL A 531 20.91 -14.79 -3.04
CA VAL A 531 19.49 -15.15 -3.01
C VAL A 531 19.33 -16.46 -3.80
N LEU A 532 18.46 -17.37 -3.34
CA LEU A 532 18.21 -18.71 -3.87
C LEU A 532 19.40 -19.67 -3.73
N ILE A 533 20.55 -19.29 -4.18
CA ILE A 533 21.79 -20.09 -4.16
C ILE A 533 22.87 -19.30 -3.43
N ASN A 534 23.45 -19.90 -2.41
CA ASN A 534 24.49 -19.26 -1.62
C ASN A 534 25.43 -20.29 -1.01
N ALA A 535 26.75 -20.05 -1.15
CA ALA A 535 27.76 -20.88 -0.52
C ALA A 535 27.98 -20.55 0.97
N ASP A 536 27.45 -19.42 1.44
CA ASP A 536 27.51 -19.00 2.83
C ASP A 536 26.34 -19.62 3.62
N ASP A 537 26.64 -20.65 4.39
CA ASP A 537 25.66 -21.39 5.20
C ASP A 537 25.08 -20.60 6.39
N LYS A 538 25.58 -19.36 6.59
CA LYS A 538 25.14 -18.43 7.64
C LYS A 538 24.54 -17.13 7.10
N VAL A 539 24.24 -17.05 5.82
CA VAL A 539 23.69 -15.83 5.24
C VAL A 539 22.34 -15.43 5.88
N HIS A 540 21.56 -16.41 6.34
CA HIS A 540 20.25 -16.22 6.98
C HIS A 540 20.31 -15.51 8.35
N ILE A 541 21.47 -15.49 8.99
CA ILE A 541 21.68 -14.78 10.25
C ILE A 541 22.55 -13.51 10.12
N LYS A 542 22.91 -13.14 8.89
CA LYS A 542 23.67 -11.91 8.62
C LYS A 542 22.75 -10.75 8.26
N ASN A 543 23.15 -9.54 8.64
CA ASN A 543 22.43 -8.31 8.32
C ASN A 543 20.97 -8.29 8.83
N LEU A 544 20.71 -8.93 9.97
CA LEU A 544 19.42 -8.91 10.62
C LEU A 544 19.09 -7.49 11.15
N LYS A 545 17.86 -7.08 10.97
CA LYS A 545 17.38 -5.78 11.44
C LYS A 545 17.35 -5.74 12.96
N THR A 546 17.95 -4.72 13.54
CA THR A 546 17.59 -4.25 14.87
C THR A 546 16.42 -3.24 14.76
N MET A 547 15.58 -3.21 15.76
CA MET A 547 14.38 -2.36 15.78
C MET A 547 14.41 -1.40 16.98
N PRO A 548 15.37 -0.44 17.01
CA PRO A 548 15.50 0.48 18.13
C PRO A 548 14.21 1.28 18.34
N LEU A 549 13.90 1.56 19.59
CA LEU A 549 12.75 2.39 19.95
C LEU A 549 13.01 3.84 19.52
N ALA A 550 11.98 4.52 19.06
CA ALA A 550 12.12 5.89 18.55
C ALA A 550 10.96 6.82 18.96
N ASP A 551 9.74 6.33 18.86
CA ASP A 551 8.53 7.09 19.22
C ASP A 551 7.40 6.09 19.50
N PRO A 552 6.71 6.17 20.64
CA PRO A 552 5.66 5.22 21.01
C PRO A 552 4.55 5.04 19.99
N LEU A 553 4.29 6.06 19.15
CA LEU A 553 3.30 6.01 18.06
C LEU A 553 3.69 5.05 16.94
N VAL A 554 4.98 4.73 16.78
CA VAL A 554 5.48 3.97 15.63
C VAL A 554 6.33 2.76 16.01
N ASP A 555 6.61 2.54 17.30
CA ASP A 555 7.48 1.44 17.75
C ASP A 555 6.90 0.05 17.44
N MET A 556 5.58 -0.05 17.24
CA MET A 556 4.92 -1.27 16.76
C MET A 556 5.11 -1.54 15.26
N CYS A 557 5.72 -0.63 14.49
CA CYS A 557 5.91 -0.82 13.05
C CYS A 557 6.82 -2.01 12.75
N ILE A 558 6.38 -2.89 11.86
CA ILE A 558 7.13 -4.07 11.37
C ILE A 558 7.80 -3.82 10.01
N GLU A 559 7.75 -2.60 9.49
CA GLU A 559 8.32 -2.20 8.20
C GLU A 559 7.75 -2.98 6.98
N CYS A 560 6.52 -3.48 7.03
CA CYS A 560 5.91 -4.28 5.95
C CYS A 560 5.65 -3.52 4.62
N GLY A 561 5.60 -2.17 4.63
CA GLY A 561 5.42 -1.37 3.42
C GLY A 561 3.97 -1.14 2.97
N PHE A 562 2.95 -1.72 3.62
CA PHE A 562 1.55 -1.59 3.20
C PHE A 562 1.04 -0.14 3.15
N CYS A 563 1.65 0.76 3.90
CA CYS A 563 1.32 2.18 3.92
C CYS A 563 1.87 2.98 2.72
N GLU A 564 2.83 2.44 1.93
CA GLU A 564 3.55 3.19 0.90
C GLU A 564 2.68 3.61 -0.28
N PRO A 565 1.81 2.74 -0.87
CA PRO A 565 1.00 3.12 -2.02
C PRO A 565 0.02 4.28 -1.75
N ALA A 566 -0.42 4.43 -0.49
CA ALA A 566 -1.33 5.51 -0.10
C ALA A 566 -0.64 6.87 0.12
N CYS A 567 0.70 6.90 0.13
CA CYS A 567 1.44 8.10 0.46
C CYS A 567 1.63 9.03 -0.74
N PRO A 568 1.20 10.29 -0.68
CA PRO A 568 1.34 11.25 -1.78
C PRO A 568 2.80 11.62 -2.08
N SER A 569 3.75 11.31 -1.21
CA SER A 569 5.19 11.53 -1.43
C SER A 569 5.95 10.28 -1.89
N HIS A 570 5.27 9.18 -2.17
CA HIS A 570 5.89 7.98 -2.72
C HIS A 570 6.54 8.26 -4.07
N HIS A 571 7.81 7.93 -4.24
CA HIS A 571 8.69 8.28 -5.39
C HIS A 571 9.03 9.77 -5.56
N LEU A 572 8.50 10.66 -4.70
CA LEU A 572 8.95 12.05 -4.63
C LEU A 572 10.07 12.22 -3.60
N THR A 573 9.83 11.70 -2.40
CA THR A 573 10.76 11.72 -1.26
C THR A 573 10.55 10.45 -0.42
N LEU A 574 10.27 10.58 0.88
CA LEU A 574 10.10 9.45 1.81
C LEU A 574 8.64 8.99 1.92
N THR A 575 8.46 7.69 2.08
CA THR A 575 7.20 7.03 2.44
C THR A 575 7.04 6.92 3.96
N PRO A 576 5.88 6.50 4.48
CA PRO A 576 5.70 6.30 5.92
C PRO A 576 6.68 5.27 6.51
N ARG A 577 6.86 4.09 5.87
CA ARG A 577 7.85 3.08 6.29
C ARG A 577 9.25 3.68 6.39
N GLN A 578 9.66 4.40 5.36
CA GLN A 578 10.99 5.02 5.28
C GLN A 578 11.17 6.10 6.35
N ARG A 579 10.14 6.92 6.63
CA ARG A 579 10.18 7.90 7.72
C ARG A 579 10.37 7.24 9.08
N ILE A 580 9.68 6.12 9.33
CA ILE A 580 9.81 5.37 10.59
C ILE A 580 11.20 4.76 10.70
N ALA A 581 11.69 4.08 9.66
CA ALA A 581 13.03 3.48 9.65
C ALA A 581 14.13 4.51 9.91
N LEU A 582 14.04 5.68 9.25
CA LEU A 582 14.99 6.78 9.48
C LEU A 582 14.85 7.42 10.87
N THR A 583 13.63 7.48 11.42
CA THR A 583 13.44 7.98 12.79
C THR A 583 14.09 7.04 13.80
N ARG A 584 14.01 5.73 13.60
CA ARG A 584 14.71 4.72 14.39
C ARG A 584 16.22 4.84 14.28
N GLU A 585 16.76 4.98 13.06
CA GLU A 585 18.21 5.14 12.88
C GLU A 585 18.73 6.42 13.54
N ARG A 586 18.00 7.52 13.38
CA ARG A 586 18.35 8.79 14.05
C ARG A 586 18.26 8.69 15.57
N ALA A 587 17.31 7.94 16.11
CA ALA A 587 17.24 7.65 17.55
C ALA A 587 18.43 6.79 17.99
N ARG A 588 18.74 5.71 17.29
CA ARG A 588 19.87 4.85 17.56
C ARG A 588 21.19 5.62 17.59
N LEU A 589 21.47 6.40 16.55
CA LEU A 589 22.70 7.21 16.48
C LEU A 589 22.79 8.26 17.60
N ARG A 590 21.64 8.79 18.04
CA ARG A 590 21.61 9.75 19.16
C ARG A 590 21.90 9.07 20.49
N ASP A 591 21.31 7.89 20.71
CA ASP A 591 21.42 7.15 21.97
C ASP A 591 22.79 6.50 22.13
N THR A 592 23.39 6.02 21.04
CA THR A 592 24.74 5.39 21.04
C THR A 592 25.88 6.41 20.96
N GLY A 593 25.63 7.57 20.35
CA GLY A 593 26.70 8.54 20.04
C GLY A 593 27.70 8.06 19.00
N GLU A 594 27.42 6.97 18.27
CA GLU A 594 28.34 6.25 17.40
C GLU A 594 28.86 7.09 16.21
N ASP A 595 27.98 7.87 15.57
CA ASP A 595 28.33 8.71 14.41
C ASP A 595 27.55 10.05 14.43
N PRO A 596 28.06 11.05 15.16
CA PRO A 596 27.41 12.36 15.25
C PRO A 596 27.35 13.10 13.90
N ALA A 597 28.33 12.88 13.01
CA ALA A 597 28.36 13.52 11.70
C ALA A 597 27.22 13.01 10.80
N ARG A 598 27.04 11.71 10.75
CA ARG A 598 25.91 11.06 10.05
C ARG A 598 24.58 11.46 10.65
N LEU A 599 24.45 11.52 11.97
CA LEU A 599 23.22 11.99 12.62
C LEU A 599 22.88 13.43 12.18
N ALA A 600 23.86 14.33 12.14
CA ALA A 600 23.67 15.71 11.72
C ALA A 600 23.24 15.79 10.24
N GLU A 601 23.81 14.97 9.38
CA GLU A 601 23.42 14.85 7.97
C GLU A 601 21.98 14.35 7.83
N LEU A 602 21.64 13.26 8.46
CA LEU A 602 20.29 12.70 8.45
C LEU A 602 19.25 13.69 9.02
N ASP A 603 19.57 14.41 10.09
CA ASP A 603 18.67 15.41 10.69
C ASP A 603 18.44 16.62 9.78
N ARG A 604 19.46 17.04 9.03
CA ARG A 604 19.38 18.12 8.04
C ARG A 604 18.45 17.73 6.90
N ASP A 605 18.67 16.56 6.31
CA ASP A 605 17.99 16.15 5.08
C ASP A 605 16.59 15.61 5.38
N PHE A 606 16.36 15.03 6.55
CA PHE A 606 15.03 14.61 7.02
C PHE A 606 14.06 15.78 7.17
N LYS A 607 14.57 17.02 7.35
CA LYS A 607 13.70 18.21 7.44
C LYS A 607 12.82 18.35 6.19
N TYR A 608 13.41 18.30 5.01
CA TYR A 608 12.64 18.39 3.77
C TYR A 608 11.96 17.05 3.45
N ALA A 609 12.73 15.99 3.27
CA ALA A 609 12.23 14.71 2.78
C ALA A 609 11.28 14.00 3.76
N GLY A 610 11.53 14.11 5.06
CA GLY A 610 10.72 13.48 6.10
C GLY A 610 9.53 14.33 6.55
N MET A 611 9.77 15.63 6.84
CA MET A 611 8.76 16.47 7.47
C MET A 611 8.02 17.38 6.47
N ASP A 612 8.73 18.10 5.58
CA ASP A 612 8.07 19.10 4.73
C ASP A 612 7.22 18.46 3.66
N THR A 613 7.64 17.35 3.09
CA THR A 613 6.87 16.57 2.09
C THR A 613 5.87 15.61 2.69
N CYS A 614 5.75 15.47 4.02
CA CYS A 614 4.64 14.76 4.63
C CYS A 614 3.38 15.64 4.65
N ALA A 615 2.30 15.19 4.04
CA ALA A 615 1.01 15.86 4.09
C ALA A 615 0.32 15.77 5.47
N ALA A 616 0.80 14.92 6.37
CA ALA A 616 0.16 14.56 7.65
C ALA A 616 -1.32 14.16 7.49
N CYS A 617 -1.65 13.55 6.36
CA CYS A 617 -3.02 13.13 6.01
C CYS A 617 -3.48 11.87 6.75
N ASN A 618 -2.53 11.10 7.32
CA ASN A 618 -2.74 9.83 8.01
C ASN A 618 -3.49 8.75 7.19
N LEU A 619 -3.50 8.82 5.85
CA LEU A 619 -3.98 7.71 5.01
C LEU A 619 -3.13 6.44 5.19
N CYS A 620 -1.89 6.60 5.62
CA CYS A 620 -1.03 5.49 5.98
C CYS A 620 -1.62 4.60 7.07
N SER A 621 -2.38 5.15 8.04
CA SER A 621 -3.02 4.36 9.09
C SER A 621 -4.17 3.49 8.58
N LEU A 622 -4.88 3.92 7.54
CA LEU A 622 -5.95 3.14 6.92
C LEU A 622 -5.43 1.90 6.16
N ARG A 623 -4.16 1.92 5.78
CA ARG A 623 -3.49 0.81 5.11
C ARG A 623 -2.57 0.04 6.06
N CYS A 624 -2.30 0.62 7.24
CA CYS A 624 -1.43 -0.01 8.22
C CYS A 624 -2.22 -1.07 8.98
N PRO A 625 -1.77 -2.33 8.97
CA PRO A 625 -2.45 -3.38 9.71
C PRO A 625 -2.56 -3.12 11.22
N VAL A 626 -1.64 -2.35 11.79
CA VAL A 626 -1.63 -1.96 13.21
C VAL A 626 -2.05 -0.50 13.44
N GLY A 627 -2.63 0.17 12.43
CA GLY A 627 -3.22 1.50 12.57
C GLY A 627 -2.23 2.66 12.82
N ILE A 628 -0.95 2.53 12.48
CA ILE A 628 0.07 3.55 12.77
C ILE A 628 -0.16 4.85 12.03
N GLU A 629 -0.31 5.93 12.75
CA GLU A 629 -0.43 7.29 12.24
C GLU A 629 0.94 7.99 12.12
N THR A 630 1.69 7.67 11.06
CA THR A 630 3.00 8.30 10.81
C THR A 630 2.90 9.83 10.67
N GLY A 631 1.79 10.34 10.14
CA GLY A 631 1.55 11.78 10.05
C GLY A 631 1.49 12.44 11.41
N THR A 632 0.92 11.80 12.42
CA THR A 632 0.86 12.28 13.81
C THR A 632 2.26 12.33 14.44
N MET A 633 3.10 11.32 14.22
CA MET A 633 4.52 11.36 14.59
C MET A 633 5.23 12.58 13.97
N ILE A 634 5.01 12.84 12.68
CA ILE A 634 5.63 13.99 11.98
C ILE A 634 5.11 15.34 12.53
N LEU A 635 3.84 15.43 12.94
CA LEU A 635 3.33 16.64 13.61
C LEU A 635 4.05 16.87 14.95
N GLY A 636 4.27 15.81 15.73
CA GLY A 636 5.07 15.86 16.96
C GLY A 636 6.51 16.33 16.69
N GLU A 637 7.15 15.79 15.66
CA GLU A 637 8.50 16.20 15.27
C GLU A 637 8.58 17.67 14.82
N ARG A 638 7.57 18.15 14.08
CA ARG A 638 7.44 19.57 13.75
C ARG A 638 7.32 20.43 15.02
N ALA A 639 6.53 20.01 16.01
CA ALA A 639 6.32 20.74 17.25
C ALA A 639 7.60 20.81 18.10
N ARG A 640 8.35 19.73 18.21
CA ARG A 640 9.63 19.66 18.92
C ARG A 640 10.66 20.63 18.35
N ARG A 641 10.68 20.82 17.02
CA ARG A 641 11.63 21.70 16.32
C ARG A 641 11.24 23.17 16.29
N ARG A 642 10.07 23.57 16.83
CA ARG A 642 9.65 24.97 16.84
C ARG A 642 10.39 25.79 17.91
N SER A 643 11.05 26.86 17.47
CA SER A 643 11.74 27.79 18.36
C SER A 643 10.73 28.57 19.23
N PRO A 644 11.15 29.11 20.39
CA PRO A 644 10.31 29.98 21.21
C PRO A 644 9.79 31.20 20.43
N ARG A 645 10.63 31.80 19.58
CA ARG A 645 10.23 32.92 18.70
C ARG A 645 9.11 32.50 17.73
N ALA A 646 9.22 31.34 17.10
CA ALA A 646 8.18 30.83 16.21
C ALA A 646 6.86 30.57 16.93
N ARG A 647 6.92 30.07 18.18
CA ARG A 647 5.74 29.89 19.05
C ARG A 647 5.08 31.22 19.42
N ALA A 648 5.88 32.27 19.73
CA ALA A 648 5.37 33.61 19.99
C ALA A 648 4.67 34.22 18.77
N VAL A 649 5.27 34.11 17.58
CA VAL A 649 4.66 34.56 16.32
C VAL A 649 3.36 33.82 16.04
N ALA A 650 3.34 32.50 16.23
CA ALA A 650 2.11 31.71 16.08
C ALA A 650 1.03 32.14 17.10
N GLY A 651 1.43 32.51 18.32
CA GLY A 651 0.53 33.05 19.34
C GLY A 651 -0.08 34.40 18.95
N LEU A 652 0.70 35.30 18.35
CA LEU A 652 0.21 36.56 17.78
C LEU A 652 -0.73 36.30 16.59
N ALA A 653 -0.34 35.41 15.68
CA ALA A 653 -1.20 35.03 14.55
C ALA A 653 -2.54 34.42 15.01
N ALA A 654 -2.53 33.61 16.09
CA ALA A 654 -3.76 33.02 16.64
C ALA A 654 -4.70 34.09 17.22
N ARG A 655 -4.15 35.18 17.80
CA ARG A 655 -4.95 36.31 18.30
C ARG A 655 -5.46 37.21 17.18
N GLY A 656 -4.69 37.36 16.11
CA GLY A 656 -4.97 38.22 14.97
C GLY A 656 -5.44 37.47 13.71
N LEU A 657 -6.06 36.29 13.85
CA LEU A 657 -6.46 35.47 12.72
C LEU A 657 -7.35 36.17 11.71
N GLY A 658 -8.25 37.06 12.16
CA GLY A 658 -9.07 37.87 11.29
C GLY A 658 -8.26 38.77 10.35
N GLY A 659 -7.18 39.37 10.86
CA GLY A 659 -6.23 40.13 10.03
C GLY A 659 -5.46 39.27 9.01
N VAL A 660 -5.10 38.03 9.39
CA VAL A 660 -4.46 37.06 8.49
C VAL A 660 -5.42 36.65 7.37
N GLU A 661 -6.68 36.36 7.70
CA GLU A 661 -7.73 36.00 6.75
C GLU A 661 -8.00 37.14 5.74
N THR A 662 -8.19 38.36 6.25
CA THR A 662 -8.37 39.57 5.41
C THR A 662 -7.16 39.81 4.51
N GLY A 663 -5.96 39.75 5.06
CA GLY A 663 -4.72 39.95 4.28
C GLY A 663 -4.54 38.94 3.16
N MET A 664 -4.89 37.66 3.40
CA MET A 664 -4.84 36.59 2.38
C MET A 664 -5.86 36.87 1.27
N THR A 665 -7.10 37.23 1.63
CA THR A 665 -8.16 37.53 0.65
C THR A 665 -7.79 38.73 -0.23
N LEU A 666 -7.24 39.77 0.37
CA LEU A 666 -6.75 40.95 -0.37
C LEU A 666 -5.58 40.59 -1.31
N ALA A 667 -4.63 39.78 -0.85
CA ALA A 667 -3.51 39.33 -1.67
C ALA A 667 -3.97 38.51 -2.88
N LEU A 668 -4.97 37.62 -2.70
CA LEU A 668 -5.55 36.86 -3.79
C LEU A 668 -6.34 37.73 -4.75
N GLY A 669 -7.08 38.75 -4.26
CA GLY A 669 -7.77 39.73 -5.08
C GLY A 669 -6.79 40.55 -5.92
N ALA A 670 -5.69 41.02 -5.32
CA ALA A 670 -4.64 41.75 -6.02
C ALA A 670 -3.95 40.88 -7.11
N ALA A 671 -3.69 39.60 -6.81
CA ALA A 671 -3.16 38.66 -7.80
C ALA A 671 -4.15 38.38 -8.94
N GLY A 672 -5.45 38.30 -8.65
CA GLY A 672 -6.51 38.20 -9.66
C GLY A 672 -6.57 39.43 -10.57
N LEU A 673 -6.46 40.65 -10.00
CA LEU A 673 -6.40 41.89 -10.75
C LEU A 673 -5.11 41.98 -11.59
N SER A 674 -3.96 41.64 -11.03
CA SER A 674 -2.69 41.58 -11.75
C SER A 674 -2.77 40.66 -12.99
N ARG A 675 -3.41 39.50 -12.88
CA ARG A 675 -3.62 38.61 -14.02
C ARG A 675 -4.49 39.21 -15.13
N LYS A 676 -5.52 39.99 -14.75
CA LYS A 676 -6.37 40.68 -15.71
C LYS A 676 -5.63 41.81 -16.45
N VAL A 677 -4.72 42.52 -15.74
CA VAL A 677 -4.02 43.72 -16.27
C VAL A 677 -2.71 43.35 -16.95
N LEU A 678 -1.88 42.50 -16.33
CA LEU A 678 -0.52 42.17 -16.79
C LEU A 678 -0.44 40.80 -17.51
N GLY A 679 -1.52 40.06 -17.53
CA GLY A 679 -1.58 38.69 -18.05
C GLY A 679 -1.06 37.62 -17.08
N GLU A 680 -1.42 36.34 -17.36
CA GLU A 680 -1.05 35.21 -16.51
C GLU A 680 0.47 35.03 -16.41
N GLY A 681 1.17 35.04 -17.54
CA GLY A 681 2.60 34.73 -17.58
C GLY A 681 3.46 35.72 -16.75
N THR A 682 3.14 37.02 -16.85
CA THR A 682 3.85 38.08 -16.10
C THR A 682 3.58 37.97 -14.59
N THR A 683 2.31 37.77 -14.21
CA THR A 683 1.92 37.63 -12.80
C THR A 683 2.59 36.40 -12.16
N ASP A 684 2.60 35.29 -12.86
CA ASP A 684 3.26 34.08 -12.36
C ASP A 684 4.78 34.20 -12.30
N ALA A 685 5.39 34.95 -13.22
CA ALA A 685 6.84 35.24 -13.18
C ALA A 685 7.19 36.14 -11.97
N LEU A 686 6.39 37.15 -11.70
CA LEU A 686 6.56 38.02 -10.52
C LEU A 686 6.40 37.24 -9.21
N ALA A 687 5.36 36.39 -9.12
CA ALA A 687 5.13 35.54 -7.97
C ALA A 687 6.28 34.55 -7.74
N ARG A 688 6.81 33.92 -8.81
CA ARG A 688 7.97 33.02 -8.73
C ARG A 688 9.23 33.77 -8.26
N THR A 689 9.44 34.96 -8.76
CA THR A 689 10.60 35.82 -8.39
C THR A 689 10.52 36.22 -6.92
N ALA A 690 9.37 36.74 -6.46
CA ALA A 690 9.12 37.08 -5.07
C ALA A 690 9.36 35.90 -4.13
N ARG A 691 8.89 34.74 -4.55
CA ARG A 691 9.09 33.47 -3.82
C ARG A 691 10.58 33.11 -3.75
N LYS A 692 11.31 33.17 -4.85
CA LYS A 692 12.75 32.87 -4.92
C LYS A 692 13.57 33.83 -4.04
N VAL A 693 13.31 35.13 -4.12
CA VAL A 693 13.99 36.19 -3.32
C VAL A 693 13.67 36.00 -1.83
N SER A 694 12.46 35.61 -1.47
CA SER A 694 12.09 35.41 -0.05
C SER A 694 12.58 34.06 0.52
N GLY A 695 13.32 33.23 -0.23
CA GLY A 695 13.71 31.90 0.19
C GLY A 695 12.52 30.95 0.38
N ASN A 696 11.57 31.01 -0.52
CA ASN A 696 10.32 30.23 -0.52
C ASN A 696 9.35 30.51 0.65
N ARG A 697 9.49 31.68 1.31
CA ARG A 697 8.61 32.09 2.41
C ARG A 697 7.29 32.68 1.93
N VAL A 698 7.28 33.27 0.73
CA VAL A 698 6.06 33.76 0.09
C VAL A 698 5.28 32.59 -0.47
N PRO A 699 3.95 32.47 -0.19
CA PRO A 699 3.13 31.40 -0.74
C PRO A 699 3.03 31.48 -2.27
N ARG A 700 2.96 30.33 -2.93
CA ARG A 700 2.70 30.26 -4.37
C ARG A 700 1.23 30.64 -4.62
N VAL A 701 0.99 31.55 -5.53
CA VAL A 701 -0.36 31.91 -5.95
C VAL A 701 -0.59 31.38 -7.37
N THR A 702 -1.61 30.56 -7.55
CA THR A 702 -1.97 29.94 -8.83
C THR A 702 -3.32 30.44 -9.32
N LYS A 703 -3.64 30.19 -10.60
CA LYS A 703 -4.96 30.52 -11.16
C LYS A 703 -6.11 29.72 -10.55
N ALA A 704 -5.82 28.58 -9.95
CA ALA A 704 -6.82 27.78 -9.26
C ALA A 704 -7.25 28.37 -7.90
N LEU A 705 -6.57 29.44 -7.44
CA LEU A 705 -6.87 30.16 -6.21
C LEU A 705 -7.46 31.54 -6.53
N ALA A 706 -8.75 31.66 -6.47
CA ALA A 706 -9.47 32.95 -6.50
C ALA A 706 -9.65 33.49 -5.07
N ALA A 707 -9.88 34.80 -4.94
CA ALA A 707 -10.32 35.37 -3.66
C ALA A 707 -11.68 34.80 -3.27
N GLY A 708 -11.82 34.40 -2.02
CA GLY A 708 -13.06 33.80 -1.51
C GLY A 708 -14.17 34.82 -1.26
N PRO A 709 -15.40 34.35 -1.03
CA PRO A 709 -16.57 35.18 -0.85
C PRO A 709 -16.64 35.86 0.52
N GLY A 710 -15.83 35.41 1.49
CA GLY A 710 -15.97 35.84 2.88
C GLY A 710 -17.13 35.12 3.59
N ALA A 711 -17.94 35.86 4.33
CA ALA A 711 -19.17 35.35 4.92
C ALA A 711 -20.24 35.10 3.86
N PRO A 712 -21.08 34.07 4.03
CA PRO A 712 -22.19 33.82 3.09
C PRO A 712 -23.23 34.95 3.13
N HIS A 713 -23.89 35.14 2.02
CA HIS A 713 -25.06 35.99 1.96
C HIS A 713 -26.19 35.40 2.82
N LYS A 714 -26.92 36.25 3.56
CA LYS A 714 -28.09 35.77 4.30
C LYS A 714 -29.15 35.27 3.32
N ALA A 715 -29.61 34.02 3.54
CA ALA A 715 -30.78 33.58 2.83
C ALA A 715 -32.00 34.45 3.20
N GLN A 716 -32.93 34.69 2.23
CA GLN A 716 -34.19 35.26 2.58
C GLN A 716 -34.91 34.34 3.57
N ALA A 717 -35.34 34.91 4.71
CA ALA A 717 -36.07 34.18 5.71
C ALA A 717 -37.40 33.67 5.13
N GLY A 718 -37.46 32.38 4.88
CA GLY A 718 -38.67 31.64 4.56
C GLY A 718 -39.19 30.90 5.81
N PRO A 719 -40.34 30.23 5.72
CA PRO A 719 -40.80 29.32 6.77
C PRO A 719 -39.73 28.26 7.02
N ALA A 720 -39.29 28.09 8.28
CA ALA A 720 -38.26 27.11 8.66
C ALA A 720 -38.88 25.98 9.54
N PRO A 721 -39.77 25.15 8.96
CA PRO A 721 -40.53 24.12 9.70
C PRO A 721 -39.65 23.03 10.30
N LEU A 722 -38.39 22.85 9.78
CA LEU A 722 -37.46 21.87 10.26
C LEU A 722 -36.50 22.40 11.36
N GLY A 723 -36.66 23.71 11.73
CA GLY A 723 -35.85 24.30 12.79
C GLY A 723 -34.49 24.85 12.33
N LYS A 724 -33.65 25.14 13.33
CA LYS A 724 -32.35 25.79 13.13
C LYS A 724 -31.23 24.78 12.87
N ILE A 725 -30.27 25.21 12.08
CA ILE A 725 -28.97 24.50 11.85
C ILE A 725 -27.85 25.52 12.00
N VAL A 726 -26.89 25.24 12.87
CA VAL A 726 -25.68 26.07 13.00
C VAL A 726 -24.70 25.67 11.91
N TYR A 727 -24.39 26.59 11.01
CA TYR A 727 -23.45 26.36 9.91
C TYR A 727 -22.21 27.22 10.10
N PHE A 728 -21.07 26.54 10.21
CA PHE A 728 -19.73 27.13 10.26
C PHE A 728 -19.02 26.94 8.90
N PRO A 729 -19.00 27.95 8.03
CA PRO A 729 -18.17 27.93 6.84
C PRO A 729 -16.70 27.95 7.20
N SER A 730 -15.91 27.00 6.71
CA SER A 730 -14.49 26.87 7.05
C SER A 730 -13.69 28.12 6.60
N CYS A 731 -12.58 28.40 7.31
CA CYS A 731 -11.69 29.51 6.90
C CYS A 731 -11.20 29.33 5.46
N ALA A 732 -11.00 28.09 5.01
CA ALA A 732 -10.58 27.82 3.64
C ALA A 732 -11.64 28.19 2.60
N THR A 733 -12.91 27.90 2.83
CA THR A 733 -14.02 28.26 1.91
C THR A 733 -14.33 29.75 1.92
N ARG A 734 -14.05 30.44 3.04
CA ARG A 734 -14.17 31.89 3.11
C ARG A 734 -13.05 32.63 2.39
N MET A 735 -11.78 32.12 2.49
CA MET A 735 -10.61 32.74 1.88
C MET A 735 -10.40 32.39 0.40
N PHE A 736 -10.74 31.16 0.01
CA PHE A 736 -10.49 30.65 -1.33
C PHE A 736 -11.82 30.49 -2.09
N GLY A 737 -11.96 31.23 -3.18
CA GLY A 737 -13.10 31.14 -4.09
C GLY A 737 -13.03 29.88 -4.96
N ALA A 738 -14.19 29.52 -5.53
CA ALA A 738 -14.27 28.46 -6.51
C ALA A 738 -13.47 28.85 -7.79
N PRO A 739 -12.87 27.86 -8.48
CA PRO A 739 -12.27 28.09 -9.78
C PRO A 739 -13.33 28.51 -10.80
N GLN A 740 -12.92 29.20 -11.86
CA GLN A 740 -13.81 29.47 -12.98
C GLN A 740 -14.26 28.16 -13.65
N THR A 741 -15.56 28.02 -13.84
CA THR A 741 -16.20 26.89 -14.52
C THR A 741 -17.10 27.43 -15.65
N GLY A 742 -17.55 26.56 -16.53
CA GLY A 742 -18.58 26.93 -17.50
C GLY A 742 -20.01 26.95 -16.93
N TYR A 743 -20.15 26.82 -15.60
CA TYR A 743 -21.42 26.75 -14.88
C TYR A 743 -21.57 27.97 -13.95
N ASP A 744 -22.83 28.45 -13.80
CA ASP A 744 -23.16 29.47 -12.82
C ASP A 744 -23.31 28.83 -11.44
N LEU A 745 -22.20 28.74 -10.70
CA LEU A 745 -22.10 28.10 -9.39
C LEU A 745 -22.12 29.14 -8.28
N LEU A 746 -22.91 28.87 -7.25
CA LEU A 746 -22.77 29.59 -5.97
C LEU A 746 -21.48 29.17 -5.27
N SER A 747 -20.92 30.09 -4.48
CA SER A 747 -19.82 29.75 -3.58
C SER A 747 -20.25 28.65 -2.60
N THR A 748 -19.29 27.92 -2.03
CA THR A 748 -19.62 26.86 -1.07
C THR A 748 -20.47 27.36 0.09
N PRO A 749 -20.12 28.48 0.76
CA PRO A 749 -20.95 29.02 1.84
C PRO A 749 -22.36 29.42 1.38
N ASP A 750 -22.49 30.08 0.23
CA ASP A 750 -23.80 30.48 -0.29
C ASP A 750 -24.65 29.29 -0.72
N ALA A 751 -24.04 28.28 -1.35
CA ALA A 751 -24.70 27.05 -1.73
C ALA A 751 -25.23 26.27 -0.52
N MET A 752 -24.46 26.18 0.56
CA MET A 752 -24.90 25.55 1.81
C MET A 752 -26.12 26.26 2.40
N VAL A 753 -26.04 27.60 2.52
CA VAL A 753 -27.14 28.39 3.05
C VAL A 753 -28.40 28.25 2.17
N ALA A 754 -28.23 28.30 0.84
CA ALA A 754 -29.35 28.14 -0.09
C ALA A 754 -29.98 26.75 -0.01
N LEU A 755 -29.18 25.67 0.07
CA LEU A 755 -29.68 24.31 0.19
C LEU A 755 -30.45 24.10 1.50
N LEU A 756 -29.90 24.53 2.64
CA LEU A 756 -30.54 24.41 3.95
C LEU A 756 -31.86 25.15 3.98
N ALA A 757 -31.89 26.39 3.50
CA ALA A 757 -33.13 27.19 3.43
C ALA A 757 -34.18 26.58 2.49
N ARG A 758 -33.76 26.06 1.34
CA ARG A 758 -34.63 25.43 0.32
C ARG A 758 -35.36 24.21 0.86
N VAL A 759 -34.75 23.42 1.74
CA VAL A 759 -35.40 22.26 2.35
C VAL A 759 -36.14 22.57 3.65
N GLY A 760 -36.16 23.85 4.12
CA GLY A 760 -36.94 24.31 5.27
C GLY A 760 -36.17 24.37 6.59
N PHE A 761 -34.83 24.41 6.58
CA PHE A 761 -34.01 24.75 7.76
C PHE A 761 -33.71 26.26 7.81
N GLU A 762 -33.54 26.80 9.03
CA GLU A 762 -32.96 28.12 9.25
C GLU A 762 -31.47 28.01 9.46
N PRO A 763 -30.62 28.40 8.47
CA PRO A 763 -29.18 28.35 8.65
C PRO A 763 -28.73 29.51 9.57
N VAL A 764 -28.21 29.17 10.74
CA VAL A 764 -27.61 30.09 11.71
C VAL A 764 -26.08 30.10 11.48
N VAL A 765 -25.59 31.23 10.97
CA VAL A 765 -24.16 31.45 10.75
C VAL A 765 -23.61 32.33 11.86
N PRO A 766 -22.44 32.00 12.48
CA PRO A 766 -21.84 32.87 13.50
C PRO A 766 -21.58 34.29 12.98
N GLU A 767 -21.95 35.32 13.79
CA GLU A 767 -21.80 36.72 13.40
C GLU A 767 -20.32 37.13 13.22
N HIS A 768 -19.44 36.58 14.05
CA HIS A 768 -18.00 36.87 14.04
C HIS A 768 -17.19 35.74 13.41
N LEU A 769 -17.33 35.55 12.09
CA LEU A 769 -16.59 34.52 11.36
C LEU A 769 -15.13 34.89 11.13
N ASN A 770 -14.81 36.17 10.96
CA ASN A 770 -13.45 36.60 10.65
C ASN A 770 -12.50 36.22 11.78
N GLY A 771 -11.57 35.30 11.48
CA GLY A 771 -10.65 34.71 12.45
C GLY A 771 -11.14 33.47 13.16
N ALA A 772 -12.38 33.01 12.94
CA ALA A 772 -12.85 31.74 13.46
C ALA A 772 -12.19 30.56 12.70
N CYS A 773 -11.56 29.63 13.43
CA CYS A 773 -10.78 28.54 12.85
C CYS A 773 -10.87 27.27 13.71
N CYS A 774 -10.93 26.10 13.06
CA CYS A 774 -10.89 24.81 13.77
C CYS A 774 -9.54 24.51 14.45
N GLY A 775 -8.46 25.22 14.12
CA GLY A 775 -7.12 25.00 14.67
C GLY A 775 -6.20 24.16 13.80
N GLN A 776 -6.70 23.41 12.84
CA GLN A 776 -5.92 22.53 11.99
C GLN A 776 -4.71 23.17 11.28
N PRO A 777 -4.76 24.42 10.78
CA PRO A 777 -3.58 25.07 10.22
C PRO A 777 -2.42 25.25 11.21
N PHE A 778 -2.69 25.49 12.48
CA PHE A 778 -1.68 25.55 13.52
C PHE A 778 -1.10 24.17 13.84
N LEU A 779 -1.98 23.18 14.01
CA LEU A 779 -1.55 21.80 14.26
C LEU A 779 -0.64 21.29 13.13
N SER A 780 -1.01 21.50 11.89
CA SER A 780 -0.24 21.06 10.72
C SER A 780 1.16 21.64 10.66
N LYS A 781 1.35 22.81 11.25
CA LYS A 781 2.64 23.51 11.34
C LYS A 781 3.44 23.22 12.62
N GLY A 782 2.92 22.39 13.54
CA GLY A 782 3.57 22.05 14.79
C GLY A 782 3.36 23.07 15.92
N PHE A 783 2.16 23.65 16.00
CA PHE A 783 1.74 24.57 17.06
C PHE A 783 0.47 24.05 17.77
N PRO A 784 0.56 22.92 18.51
CA PRO A 784 -0.61 22.26 19.09
C PRO A 784 -1.34 23.11 20.12
N ALA A 785 -0.63 23.91 20.92
CA ALA A 785 -1.25 24.79 21.93
C ALA A 785 -2.15 25.87 21.28
N GLN A 786 -1.68 26.46 20.16
CA GLN A 786 -2.47 27.44 19.40
C GLN A 786 -3.67 26.77 18.72
N ALA A 787 -3.47 25.55 18.19
CA ALA A 787 -4.54 24.77 17.61
C ALA A 787 -5.68 24.47 18.62
N ALA A 788 -5.32 23.99 19.80
CA ALA A 788 -6.26 23.71 20.88
C ALA A 788 -7.01 24.98 21.31
N LYS A 789 -6.32 26.10 21.45
CA LYS A 789 -6.93 27.39 21.83
C LYS A 789 -7.99 27.82 20.82
N VAL A 790 -7.62 27.97 19.56
CA VAL A 790 -8.57 28.50 18.54
C VAL A 790 -9.68 27.50 18.24
N GLY A 791 -9.40 26.19 18.29
CA GLY A 791 -10.40 25.14 18.16
C GLY A 791 -11.42 25.16 19.31
N GLY A 792 -10.95 25.30 20.54
CA GLY A 792 -11.80 25.42 21.72
C GLY A 792 -12.67 26.67 21.71
N GLU A 793 -12.13 27.82 21.31
CA GLU A 793 -12.88 29.07 21.13
C GLU A 793 -14.01 28.91 20.09
N LEU A 794 -13.73 28.24 18.96
CA LEU A 794 -14.73 27.95 17.94
C LEU A 794 -15.82 27.01 18.46
N VAL A 795 -15.46 25.89 19.08
CA VAL A 795 -16.39 24.91 19.61
C VAL A 795 -17.29 25.54 20.68
N GLY A 796 -16.74 26.37 21.58
CA GLY A 796 -17.51 27.12 22.56
C GLY A 796 -18.51 28.11 21.92
N ALA A 797 -18.15 28.74 20.80
CA ALA A 797 -19.07 29.59 20.06
C ALA A 797 -20.19 28.80 19.38
N LEU A 798 -19.86 27.66 18.77
CA LEU A 798 -20.85 26.76 18.14
C LEU A 798 -21.79 26.15 19.17
N SER A 799 -21.29 25.78 20.36
CA SER A 799 -22.12 25.28 21.45
C SER A 799 -23.17 26.29 21.92
N ARG A 800 -22.77 27.57 22.06
CA ARG A 800 -23.73 28.62 22.42
C ARG A 800 -24.82 28.83 21.36
N LEU A 801 -24.42 28.85 20.07
CA LEU A 801 -25.36 29.00 18.95
C LEU A 801 -26.27 27.81 18.74
N SER A 802 -25.82 26.64 19.08
CA SER A 802 -26.60 25.38 19.01
C SER A 802 -27.46 25.15 20.27
N GLU A 803 -27.49 26.10 21.21
CA GLU A 803 -28.17 25.94 22.49
C GLU A 803 -27.73 24.64 23.21
N GLY A 804 -26.42 24.44 23.34
CA GLY A 804 -25.84 23.27 24.00
C GLY A 804 -26.01 21.95 23.22
N GLY A 805 -26.07 22.01 21.87
CA GLY A 805 -26.27 20.84 21.01
C GLY A 805 -27.72 20.51 20.71
N ARG A 806 -28.67 21.36 21.12
CA ARG A 806 -30.10 21.25 20.73
C ARG A 806 -30.27 21.30 19.22
N TYR A 807 -29.50 22.14 18.55
CA TYR A 807 -29.43 22.22 17.07
C TYR A 807 -28.13 21.63 16.58
N ALA A 808 -28.18 20.93 15.46
CA ALA A 808 -26.97 20.36 14.86
C ALA A 808 -26.01 21.48 14.41
N ALA A 809 -24.69 21.27 14.62
CA ALA A 809 -23.64 22.16 14.14
C ALA A 809 -22.89 21.47 12.98
N LEU A 810 -22.71 22.17 11.86
CA LEU A 810 -22.11 21.68 10.64
C LEU A 810 -20.90 22.50 10.21
N THR A 811 -19.95 21.86 9.54
CA THR A 811 -18.89 22.53 8.80
C THR A 811 -18.76 21.95 7.37
N ASP A 812 -18.35 22.76 6.42
CA ASP A 812 -18.23 22.43 4.99
C ASP A 812 -16.87 21.85 4.58
N ALA A 813 -16.05 21.48 5.53
CA ALA A 813 -14.74 20.91 5.26
C ALA A 813 -14.49 19.67 6.14
N SER A 814 -14.44 18.50 5.52
CA SER A 814 -14.20 17.22 6.20
C SER A 814 -12.93 17.24 7.08
N THR A 815 -11.92 18.05 6.71
CA THR A 815 -10.72 18.26 7.51
C THR A 815 -11.02 18.96 8.83
N CYS A 816 -11.91 19.97 8.83
CA CYS A 816 -12.36 20.67 10.04
C CYS A 816 -13.23 19.74 10.89
N ALA A 817 -14.22 19.07 10.29
CA ALA A 817 -15.07 18.12 10.98
C ALA A 817 -14.25 17.02 11.68
N LYS A 818 -13.28 16.42 11.00
CA LYS A 818 -12.39 15.40 11.58
C LYS A 818 -11.59 15.96 12.77
N HIS A 819 -11.03 17.16 12.65
CA HIS A 819 -10.23 17.76 13.72
C HIS A 819 -11.10 18.16 14.93
N LEU A 820 -12.27 18.72 14.69
CA LEU A 820 -13.17 19.16 15.77
C LEU A 820 -13.78 17.99 16.55
N LYS A 821 -13.88 16.79 15.96
CA LYS A 821 -14.24 15.55 16.71
C LYS A 821 -13.23 15.22 17.82
N ASP A 822 -11.98 15.65 17.68
CA ASP A 822 -10.92 15.41 18.65
C ASP A 822 -10.83 16.55 19.70
N VAL A 823 -11.63 17.64 19.55
CA VAL A 823 -11.72 18.74 20.53
C VAL A 823 -12.84 18.43 21.51
N PRO A 824 -12.56 18.38 22.84
CA PRO A 824 -13.60 18.11 23.84
C PRO A 824 -14.77 19.09 23.76
N SER A 825 -15.98 18.58 23.62
CA SER A 825 -17.22 19.40 23.49
C SER A 825 -18.46 18.57 23.73
N ASP A 826 -19.47 19.18 24.34
CA ASP A 826 -20.84 18.63 24.46
C ASP A 826 -21.64 18.80 23.16
N THR A 827 -21.14 19.60 22.21
CA THR A 827 -21.78 19.84 20.92
C THR A 827 -20.91 19.27 19.80
N PRO A 828 -21.23 18.10 19.25
CA PRO A 828 -20.49 17.53 18.14
C PRO A 828 -20.70 18.38 16.87
N VAL A 829 -19.61 18.66 16.16
CA VAL A 829 -19.64 19.33 14.85
C VAL A 829 -19.57 18.27 13.76
N ALA A 830 -20.66 18.16 12.99
CA ALA A 830 -20.77 17.19 11.90
C ALA A 830 -20.14 17.70 10.60
N ASP A 831 -19.75 16.77 9.74
CA ASP A 831 -19.45 17.09 8.34
C ASP A 831 -20.74 17.39 7.58
N SER A 832 -20.70 18.42 6.73
CA SER A 832 -21.81 18.75 5.86
C SER A 832 -22.21 17.62 4.91
N VAL A 833 -21.29 16.76 4.51
CA VAL A 833 -21.56 15.65 3.56
C VAL A 833 -22.59 14.68 4.14
N GLU A 834 -22.42 14.24 5.37
CA GLU A 834 -23.35 13.35 6.04
C GLU A 834 -24.73 13.99 6.15
N PHE A 835 -24.79 15.26 6.56
CA PHE A 835 -26.04 16.00 6.69
C PHE A 835 -26.73 16.22 5.34
N LEU A 836 -25.97 16.58 4.30
CA LEU A 836 -26.51 16.76 2.95
C LEU A 836 -27.14 15.47 2.42
N VAL A 837 -26.55 14.31 2.67
CA VAL A 837 -27.11 13.03 2.22
C VAL A 837 -28.35 12.61 3.01
N ARG A 838 -28.31 12.74 4.34
CA ARG A 838 -29.38 12.22 5.20
C ARG A 838 -30.60 13.15 5.27
N GLU A 839 -30.36 14.46 5.33
CA GLU A 839 -31.40 15.43 5.63
C GLU A 839 -31.78 16.31 4.43
N VAL A 840 -30.84 16.64 3.57
CA VAL A 840 -31.09 17.60 2.48
C VAL A 840 -31.49 16.88 1.19
N LEU A 841 -30.68 15.94 0.72
CA LEU A 841 -30.88 15.24 -0.55
C LEU A 841 -32.27 14.58 -0.68
N PRO A 842 -32.86 13.90 0.33
CA PRO A 842 -34.18 13.30 0.25
C PRO A 842 -35.34 14.33 0.09
N ARG A 843 -35.07 15.60 0.42
CA ARG A 843 -36.06 16.71 0.36
C ARG A 843 -35.86 17.60 -0.85
N LEU A 844 -34.84 17.33 -1.69
CA LEU A 844 -34.56 18.11 -2.88
C LEU A 844 -35.18 17.47 -4.13
N THR A 845 -35.67 18.34 -5.02
CA THR A 845 -35.95 17.93 -6.39
C THR A 845 -34.73 18.18 -7.28
N ILE A 846 -34.20 17.16 -7.89
CA ILE A 846 -33.13 17.30 -8.87
C ILE A 846 -33.76 17.70 -10.20
N THR A 847 -33.46 18.92 -10.65
CA THR A 847 -34.09 19.52 -11.85
C THR A 847 -33.29 19.22 -13.11
N ARG A 848 -32.01 18.90 -12.99
CA ARG A 848 -31.12 18.51 -14.10
C ARG A 848 -30.00 17.61 -13.60
N LYS A 849 -29.42 16.80 -14.51
CA LYS A 849 -28.23 16.04 -14.25
C LYS A 849 -27.11 16.46 -15.20
N LEU A 850 -25.85 16.42 -14.72
CA LEU A 850 -24.70 16.58 -15.57
C LEU A 850 -24.39 15.24 -16.27
N PRO A 851 -23.81 15.24 -17.50
CA PRO A 851 -23.45 13.98 -18.16
C PRO A 851 -22.49 13.12 -17.34
N VAL A 852 -21.44 13.75 -16.78
CA VAL A 852 -20.44 13.07 -15.95
C VAL A 852 -19.82 14.03 -14.94
N VAL A 853 -19.56 13.52 -13.73
CA VAL A 853 -18.86 14.25 -12.66
C VAL A 853 -17.71 13.40 -12.14
N ALA A 854 -16.50 14.00 -12.04
CA ALA A 854 -15.33 13.38 -11.42
C ALA A 854 -15.39 13.57 -9.89
N VAL A 855 -15.09 12.50 -9.13
CA VAL A 855 -15.13 12.52 -7.66
C VAL A 855 -13.76 12.21 -7.09
N HIS A 856 -13.27 13.08 -6.22
CA HIS A 856 -12.08 12.85 -5.42
C HIS A 856 -12.43 12.66 -3.95
N HIS A 857 -12.14 11.48 -3.43
CA HIS A 857 -12.23 11.19 -2.01
C HIS A 857 -10.98 11.69 -1.28
N ASN A 858 -11.07 12.85 -0.63
CA ASN A 858 -9.94 13.39 0.10
C ASN A 858 -9.63 12.55 1.37
N CYS A 859 -8.46 12.78 1.94
CA CYS A 859 -7.96 12.00 3.08
C CYS A 859 -8.88 12.06 4.31
N SER A 860 -9.51 13.19 4.60
CA SER A 860 -10.41 13.34 5.74
C SER A 860 -11.72 12.59 5.53
N ALA A 861 -12.32 12.69 4.34
CA ALA A 861 -13.52 11.93 3.97
C ALA A 861 -13.29 10.42 4.02
N GLN A 862 -12.11 9.95 3.58
CA GLN A 862 -11.73 8.54 3.72
C GLN A 862 -11.62 8.11 5.18
N ARG A 863 -11.03 8.95 6.05
CA ARG A 863 -10.91 8.68 7.49
C ARG A 863 -12.26 8.75 8.23
N LEU A 864 -13.21 9.53 7.73
CA LEU A 864 -14.59 9.61 8.22
C LEU A 864 -15.51 8.54 7.62
N LYS A 865 -15.02 7.73 6.66
CA LYS A 865 -15.78 6.72 5.91
C LYS A 865 -16.94 7.31 5.09
N GLU A 866 -16.76 8.52 4.55
CA GLU A 866 -17.76 9.28 3.81
C GLU A 866 -17.74 9.05 2.29
N GLN A 867 -16.94 8.11 1.79
CA GLN A 867 -16.86 7.84 0.35
C GLN A 867 -18.23 7.48 -0.26
N PRO A 868 -19.04 6.56 0.33
CA PRO A 868 -20.36 6.25 -0.19
C PRO A 868 -21.30 7.45 -0.18
N LEU A 869 -21.20 8.31 0.84
CA LEU A 869 -22.01 9.53 0.95
C LEU A 869 -21.66 10.56 -0.13
N THR A 870 -20.35 10.75 -0.36
CA THR A 870 -19.86 11.62 -1.44
C THR A 870 -20.34 11.13 -2.81
N GLU A 871 -20.28 9.82 -3.06
CA GLU A 871 -20.76 9.22 -4.30
C GLU A 871 -22.28 9.31 -4.43
N ALA A 872 -23.06 9.21 -3.34
CA ALA A 872 -24.50 9.34 -3.38
C ALA A 872 -24.92 10.71 -3.92
N ILE A 873 -24.28 11.80 -3.46
CA ILE A 873 -24.52 13.14 -3.98
C ILE A 873 -24.13 13.22 -5.46
N ALA A 874 -22.99 12.68 -5.83
CA ALA A 874 -22.52 12.70 -7.21
C ALA A 874 -23.46 11.92 -8.16
N LYS A 875 -23.93 10.73 -7.75
CA LYS A 875 -24.90 9.90 -8.50
C LYS A 875 -26.27 10.57 -8.64
N ALA A 876 -26.70 11.32 -7.62
CA ALA A 876 -27.92 12.14 -7.72
C ALA A 876 -27.73 13.27 -8.72
N SER A 877 -26.51 13.83 -8.83
CA SER A 877 -26.19 15.03 -9.61
C SER A 877 -25.76 14.77 -11.06
N ALA A 878 -25.40 13.54 -11.42
CA ALA A 878 -24.88 13.20 -12.74
C ALA A 878 -25.37 11.83 -13.22
N GLU A 879 -25.37 11.64 -14.54
CA GLU A 879 -25.69 10.35 -15.19
C GLU A 879 -24.59 9.32 -14.96
N ARG A 880 -23.33 9.76 -15.00
CA ARG A 880 -22.14 8.94 -14.72
C ARG A 880 -21.25 9.61 -13.69
N VAL A 881 -20.61 8.79 -12.86
CA VAL A 881 -19.64 9.21 -11.85
C VAL A 881 -18.31 8.56 -12.15
N ALA A 882 -17.25 9.38 -12.25
CA ALA A 882 -15.87 8.93 -12.40
C ALA A 882 -15.08 9.17 -11.10
N VAL A 883 -14.80 8.11 -10.36
CA VAL A 883 -14.00 8.21 -9.13
C VAL A 883 -12.51 8.23 -9.48
N LEU A 884 -11.77 9.20 -8.94
CA LEU A 884 -10.32 9.27 -9.09
C LEU A 884 -9.65 8.21 -8.21
N THR A 885 -9.36 7.07 -8.77
CA THR A 885 -8.75 5.93 -8.06
C THR A 885 -7.22 6.07 -7.95
N SER A 886 -6.59 6.78 -8.87
CA SER A 886 -5.13 7.02 -8.88
C SER A 886 -4.67 8.12 -7.92
N VAL A 887 -5.60 8.89 -7.36
CA VAL A 887 -5.33 10.01 -6.45
C VAL A 887 -5.88 9.73 -5.06
N THR A 888 -5.07 9.15 -4.19
CA THR A 888 -5.46 8.86 -2.80
C THR A 888 -5.51 10.10 -1.92
N CYS A 889 -4.57 11.04 -2.14
CA CYS A 889 -4.46 12.32 -1.45
C CYS A 889 -4.01 13.38 -2.45
N CYS A 890 -4.64 14.55 -2.43
CA CYS A 890 -4.26 15.66 -3.30
C CYS A 890 -2.88 16.26 -3.00
N GLY A 891 -2.25 15.93 -1.88
CA GLY A 891 -0.96 16.47 -1.47
C GLY A 891 -0.98 17.97 -1.08
N TYR A 892 -2.12 18.65 -1.17
CA TYR A 892 -2.23 20.08 -0.87
C TYR A 892 -2.18 20.40 0.63
N ALA A 893 -2.76 19.52 1.48
CA ALA A 893 -2.67 19.54 2.94
C ALA A 893 -2.89 20.93 3.58
N GLY A 894 -4.02 21.54 3.28
CA GLY A 894 -4.35 22.91 3.70
C GLY A 894 -3.56 23.94 2.89
N ASP A 895 -2.62 24.64 3.51
CA ASP A 895 -1.77 25.62 2.85
C ASP A 895 -0.41 25.07 2.38
N LYS A 896 -0.12 23.80 2.65
CA LYS A 896 1.17 23.20 2.30
C LYS A 896 1.44 23.22 0.79
N GLY A 897 0.41 23.02 -0.05
CA GLY A 897 0.53 23.13 -1.51
C GLY A 897 1.01 24.51 -1.97
N LEU A 898 0.85 25.56 -1.16
CA LEU A 898 1.37 26.89 -1.43
C LEU A 898 2.88 27.02 -1.16
N PHE A 899 3.43 26.16 -0.28
CA PHE A 899 4.84 26.19 0.14
C PHE A 899 5.67 25.05 -0.42
N VAL A 900 5.06 23.89 -0.63
CA VAL A 900 5.66 22.64 -1.18
C VAL A 900 4.82 22.17 -2.38
N PRO A 901 4.77 22.97 -3.46
CA PRO A 901 3.87 22.69 -4.61
C PRO A 901 4.20 21.39 -5.33
N GLU A 902 5.46 20.95 -5.27
CA GLU A 902 5.90 19.68 -5.86
C GLU A 902 5.19 18.46 -5.23
N LEU A 903 4.78 18.54 -3.98
CA LEU A 903 4.00 17.48 -3.34
C LEU A 903 2.60 17.36 -3.96
N ASN A 904 1.94 18.48 -4.23
CA ASN A 904 0.64 18.50 -4.89
C ASN A 904 0.75 18.03 -6.34
N ALA A 905 1.70 18.57 -7.11
CA ALA A 905 1.93 18.17 -8.49
C ALA A 905 2.19 16.66 -8.61
N HIS A 906 3.03 16.12 -7.72
CA HIS A 906 3.34 14.70 -7.69
C HIS A 906 2.14 13.84 -7.28
N ALA A 907 1.40 14.23 -6.24
CA ALA A 907 0.25 13.50 -5.74
C ALA A 907 -0.89 13.40 -6.76
N THR A 908 -1.05 14.41 -7.62
CA THR A 908 -2.14 14.50 -8.60
C THR A 908 -1.71 14.18 -10.04
N ARG A 909 -0.47 13.71 -10.25
CA ARG A 909 0.11 13.49 -11.59
C ARG A 909 -0.67 12.54 -12.49
N PHE A 910 -1.45 11.63 -11.91
CA PHE A 910 -2.30 10.69 -12.63
C PHE A 910 -3.78 11.06 -12.67
N ALA A 911 -4.19 12.16 -12.02
CA ALA A 911 -5.59 12.56 -11.94
C ALA A 911 -6.28 12.63 -13.31
N LYS A 912 -5.56 13.15 -14.31
CA LYS A 912 -6.09 13.31 -15.67
C LYS A 912 -6.42 11.99 -16.35
N ALA A 913 -5.73 10.90 -16.00
CA ALA A 913 -5.98 9.58 -16.57
C ALA A 913 -7.29 8.94 -16.08
N ASP A 914 -7.74 9.31 -14.87
CA ASP A 914 -9.00 8.82 -14.31
C ASP A 914 -10.23 9.61 -14.80
N ILE A 915 -10.04 10.72 -15.51
CA ILE A 915 -11.09 11.65 -15.90
C ILE A 915 -11.51 11.38 -17.35
N PRO A 916 -12.77 10.99 -17.60
CA PRO A 916 -13.30 10.83 -18.96
C PRO A 916 -13.19 12.11 -19.78
N ALA A 917 -13.00 12.00 -21.09
CA ALA A 917 -12.78 13.12 -22.00
C ALA A 917 -13.98 14.08 -22.08
N ASP A 918 -15.18 13.60 -21.81
CA ASP A 918 -16.43 14.36 -21.75
C ASP A 918 -16.74 14.97 -20.39
N CYS A 919 -15.93 14.69 -19.36
CA CYS A 919 -16.09 15.27 -18.02
C CYS A 919 -15.62 16.74 -18.01
N ARG A 920 -16.44 17.62 -17.45
CA ARG A 920 -16.18 19.08 -17.39
C ARG A 920 -16.09 19.61 -15.95
N LEU A 921 -16.46 18.81 -14.97
CA LEU A 921 -16.53 19.24 -13.57
C LEU A 921 -16.15 18.08 -12.64
N GLY A 922 -15.32 18.38 -11.65
CA GLY A 922 -14.99 17.47 -10.55
C GLY A 922 -15.45 18.03 -9.20
N VAL A 923 -15.54 17.15 -8.20
CA VAL A 923 -15.90 17.52 -6.83
C VAL A 923 -14.93 16.98 -5.79
N SER A 924 -14.75 17.73 -4.71
CA SER A 924 -14.03 17.34 -3.51
C SER A 924 -14.65 18.00 -2.28
N THR A 925 -14.57 17.34 -1.10
CA THR A 925 -15.21 17.85 0.14
C THR A 925 -14.36 18.92 0.86
N VAL A 926 -13.24 19.36 0.31
CA VAL A 926 -12.36 20.39 0.88
C VAL A 926 -11.88 21.33 -0.23
N SER A 927 -12.10 22.62 -0.07
CA SER A 927 -11.76 23.65 -1.07
C SER A 927 -10.29 23.68 -1.47
N THR A 928 -9.35 23.47 -0.53
CA THR A 928 -7.91 23.42 -0.86
C THR A 928 -7.54 22.16 -1.66
N CYS A 929 -8.23 21.04 -1.46
CA CYS A 929 -8.08 19.88 -2.33
C CYS A 929 -8.65 20.15 -3.73
N ALA A 930 -9.81 20.78 -3.81
CA ALA A 930 -10.40 21.20 -5.07
C ALA A 930 -9.48 22.11 -5.87
N SER A 931 -8.86 23.10 -5.22
CA SER A 931 -7.87 24.00 -5.86
C SER A 931 -6.64 23.24 -6.36
N GLY A 932 -6.09 22.32 -5.55
CA GLY A 932 -4.92 21.52 -5.94
C GLY A 932 -5.19 20.55 -7.09
N LEU A 933 -6.39 19.97 -7.14
CA LEU A 933 -6.83 19.12 -8.26
C LEU A 933 -7.06 19.96 -9.53
N THR A 934 -7.76 21.10 -9.42
CA THR A 934 -7.99 22.02 -10.55
C THR A 934 -6.69 22.40 -11.26
N GLU A 935 -5.59 22.52 -10.52
CA GLU A 935 -4.29 22.90 -11.09
C GLU A 935 -3.71 21.83 -12.02
N HIS A 936 -3.96 20.53 -11.72
CA HIS A 936 -3.26 19.43 -12.39
C HIS A 936 -4.17 18.44 -13.12
N ALA A 937 -5.48 18.41 -12.82
CA ALA A 937 -6.40 17.42 -13.40
C ALA A 937 -6.96 17.81 -14.78
N GLY A 938 -6.80 19.08 -15.19
CA GLY A 938 -7.27 19.57 -16.49
C GLY A 938 -8.74 19.97 -16.53
N ILE A 939 -9.49 19.80 -15.45
CA ILE A 939 -10.87 20.28 -15.24
C ILE A 939 -10.96 20.98 -13.89
N PRO A 940 -11.94 21.91 -13.71
CA PRO A 940 -12.20 22.53 -12.42
C PRO A 940 -12.82 21.53 -11.43
N PHE A 941 -12.41 21.64 -10.15
CA PHE A 941 -12.99 20.92 -9.02
C PHE A 941 -13.70 21.91 -8.09
N VAL A 942 -14.89 21.56 -7.62
CA VAL A 942 -15.72 22.39 -6.74
C VAL A 942 -16.23 21.61 -5.53
N SER A 943 -17.01 22.24 -4.65
CA SER A 943 -17.62 21.56 -3.52
C SER A 943 -18.84 20.76 -3.93
N LEU A 944 -19.19 19.74 -3.12
CA LEU A 944 -20.43 18.97 -3.29
C LEU A 944 -21.67 19.85 -3.10
N ALA A 945 -21.62 20.84 -2.19
CA ALA A 945 -22.72 21.75 -1.97
C ALA A 945 -22.99 22.61 -3.21
N SER A 946 -21.94 23.16 -3.84
CA SER A 946 -22.09 23.93 -5.08
C SER A 946 -22.63 23.10 -6.23
N LEU A 947 -22.21 21.83 -6.35
CA LEU A 947 -22.75 20.89 -7.34
C LEU A 947 -24.23 20.58 -7.07
N LEU A 948 -24.59 20.22 -5.84
CA LEU A 948 -25.95 19.84 -5.45
C LEU A 948 -26.93 21.02 -5.61
N GLU A 949 -26.48 22.23 -5.24
CA GLU A 949 -27.27 23.46 -5.43
C GLU A 949 -27.55 23.72 -6.93
N LEU A 950 -26.50 23.59 -7.78
CA LEU A 950 -26.64 23.77 -9.23
C LEU A 950 -27.68 22.84 -9.84
N VAL A 951 -27.71 21.57 -9.48
CA VAL A 951 -28.61 20.57 -10.10
C VAL A 951 -30.01 20.52 -9.49
N SER A 952 -30.21 21.14 -8.33
CA SER A 952 -31.50 21.21 -7.63
C SER A 952 -32.13 22.61 -7.69
N ARG A 953 -31.50 23.58 -8.38
CA ARG A 953 -32.05 24.94 -8.57
C ARG A 953 -33.34 24.85 -9.42
N PRO A 954 -34.43 25.56 -9.07
CA PRO A 954 -35.58 25.64 -9.94
C PRO A 954 -35.21 26.12 -11.35
N LEU A 955 -35.85 25.57 -12.37
CA LEU A 955 -35.62 25.92 -13.77
C LEU A 955 -36.14 27.32 -14.10
#